data_98f17a921bedaadad578eea6c8f544e1
#
_entry.id   98f17a921bedaadad578eea6c8f544e1
#
_cell.length_a   1.000
_cell.length_b   1.000
_cell.length_c   1.000
_cell.angle_alpha   90.00
_cell.angle_beta   90.00
_cell.angle_gamma   90.00
#
_symmetry.space_group_name_H-M   'P 1'
#
loop_
_entity.id
_entity.type
_entity.pdbx_description
1 polymer ?
#
loop_
_entity_poly.entity_id
_entity_poly.type
_entity_poly.pdbx_seq_one_letter_code
_entity_poly.pdbx_strand_id
1 'polypeptide(L)'
;MSVLSKIMRAGEGKILRKLHRIADQVNSIEEDFVDLSDAELRALTEEYKQRYADGESLDDLLPEAFATVREAAKRVLGQRHYDVQMMGGAALHLGYVAEMKTGEGKTLVGTLPAYLNALSGDGVHIVTVNDYLAERDSEMMGRVHKFLGLDVGVILANMTPAQRREQYGCDITYGTNNEFGFDYLRDNMAWSQDELVQRGHNFAIVDEVDSILVDEARTPLIISGPADQATKWYGDFAKLVLRLKKGEAGNPLKGVEETGDYDVDEKKRTVAIHESGVSKVEDWLGIDNLYESVNTPLVGYLNNAIKAKELFKKDKDYVVIDGEVMIVDEHTGRILAGRRYNEGMHQAIEAKEGVDIKDENQTLATITLQNFFRLYSKLSGMTGTAMTEAAEFHQIYKLGVVPIPTNKPMVRMDQSDLIYRTEVAKFEAVVDDIAEKHEKGQPILVGTTSVEKSEYLSQQLSKRGIQHEVLNAKHHEREASIVAQAGRKGAVTVATNMAGRGTDIKLGGNPEDLAEAELRQRGLDPEEHIEEWAAALPAALEKAEQAVKAEKDEVEDLGGLYVLGTERHESRRIDNQLRGRSGRQGDPGESRFYLSLGDDLMRLFKAQMVERVMSMANVPDDVPIENKMVTRAIASAQSQVEQQNFETRKNVLKYDEVLNRQREVIYGERRRVLEGEDLHEQIQHFMDDTIDAYVAAETAEGFPEDWDLERLWGAFRQLYPVKVTVEELEEAAGDRAGLTAEFISESIKEDIHQQYEAREGQLGSEIMRELERRVVLSVLDRKWREHLYEMDYLQEGIGLRAMAQKDPLVEYQREGFDMFTAMMEGIKEESVGYLFNLEVQVEQQVEEVPVEAAEQVGEGAEDAVPAQAGAGRPEIRAKGLDVPQRRDLHFSAPTVDGEGGIVERDLEDDGPVRSESDGLTRAERRKQAKGGRRRKK
;
A
#
# COMPACT_ATOMS: atom_id res chain seq x y z
N MET A 1 -10.77 32.16 6.67
CA MET A 1 -10.35 31.59 5.38
C MET A 1 -9.00 32.18 5.00
N SER A 2 -7.98 31.34 4.78
CA SER A 2 -6.64 31.77 4.39
C SER A 2 -6.64 32.40 2.98
N VAL A 3 -5.64 33.23 2.67
CA VAL A 3 -5.46 33.82 1.34
C VAL A 3 -5.32 32.74 0.28
N LEU A 4 -4.69 31.61 0.64
CA LEU A 4 -4.53 30.44 -0.22
C LEU A 4 -5.88 29.83 -0.62
N SER A 5 -6.83 29.69 0.30
CA SER A 5 -8.16 29.17 0.01
C SER A 5 -8.99 30.09 -0.88
N LYS A 6 -8.73 31.40 -0.85
CA LYS A 6 -9.38 32.34 -1.78
C LYS A 6 -8.81 32.27 -3.20
N ILE A 7 -7.51 32.04 -3.33
CA ILE A 7 -6.84 31.89 -4.63
C ILE A 7 -7.26 30.56 -5.29
N MET A 8 -7.33 29.48 -4.53
CA MET A 8 -7.79 28.17 -5.03
C MET A 8 -9.24 28.24 -5.55
N ARG A 9 -10.12 28.95 -4.85
CA ARG A 9 -11.52 29.12 -5.28
C ARG A 9 -11.71 30.05 -6.48
N ALA A 10 -10.77 30.94 -6.77
CA ALA A 10 -10.90 31.87 -7.90
C ALA A 10 -10.96 31.18 -9.28
N GLY A 11 -10.43 29.94 -9.39
CA GLY A 11 -10.48 29.11 -10.59
C GLY A 11 -11.71 28.20 -10.71
N GLU A 12 -12.35 27.84 -9.59
CA GLU A 12 -13.43 26.85 -9.53
C GLU A 12 -14.57 27.17 -10.50
N GLY A 13 -15.02 28.40 -10.53
CA GLY A 13 -16.14 28.84 -11.41
C GLY A 13 -15.82 28.77 -12.91
N LYS A 14 -14.52 28.81 -13.30
CA LYS A 14 -14.11 28.65 -14.70
C LYS A 14 -14.12 27.15 -15.07
N ILE A 15 -13.64 26.31 -14.18
CA ILE A 15 -13.62 24.85 -14.36
C ILE A 15 -15.04 24.32 -14.43
N LEU A 16 -15.90 24.67 -13.47
CA LEU A 16 -17.30 24.24 -13.49
C LEU A 16 -18.03 24.65 -14.78
N ARG A 17 -17.78 25.86 -15.30
CA ARG A 17 -18.32 26.28 -16.59
C ARG A 17 -17.77 25.50 -17.78
N LYS A 18 -16.52 25.01 -17.72
CA LYS A 18 -15.97 24.09 -18.73
C LYS A 18 -16.70 22.75 -18.66
N LEU A 19 -16.88 22.20 -17.45
CA LEU A 19 -17.55 20.93 -17.23
C LEU A 19 -19.04 20.97 -17.67
N HIS A 20 -19.75 22.04 -17.33
CA HIS A 20 -21.12 22.24 -17.83
C HIS A 20 -21.20 22.24 -19.35
N ARG A 21 -20.30 22.96 -20.03
CA ARG A 21 -20.28 22.97 -21.50
C ARG A 21 -20.04 21.58 -22.10
N ILE A 22 -19.20 20.76 -21.47
CA ILE A 22 -18.98 19.38 -21.89
C ILE A 22 -20.29 18.58 -21.73
N ALA A 23 -20.96 18.68 -20.58
CA ALA A 23 -22.25 18.02 -20.38
C ALA A 23 -23.31 18.48 -21.40
N ASP A 24 -23.38 19.80 -21.71
CA ASP A 24 -24.26 20.35 -22.75
C ASP A 24 -23.94 19.82 -24.13
N GLN A 25 -22.64 19.65 -24.47
CA GLN A 25 -22.19 19.03 -25.73
C GLN A 25 -22.66 17.59 -25.82
N VAL A 26 -22.46 16.78 -24.78
CA VAL A 26 -22.93 15.39 -24.73
C VAL A 26 -24.44 15.31 -24.90
N ASN A 27 -25.18 16.18 -24.21
CA ASN A 27 -26.64 16.25 -24.33
C ASN A 27 -27.10 16.60 -25.76
N SER A 28 -26.35 17.46 -26.46
CA SER A 28 -26.76 17.92 -27.81
C SER A 28 -26.61 16.83 -28.90
N ILE A 29 -25.80 15.81 -28.64
CA ILE A 29 -25.56 14.71 -29.60
C ILE A 29 -26.19 13.38 -29.14
N GLU A 30 -26.81 13.32 -27.95
CA GLU A 30 -27.31 12.07 -27.38
C GLU A 30 -28.33 11.35 -28.30
N GLU A 31 -29.20 12.11 -28.97
CA GLU A 31 -30.22 11.53 -29.86
C GLU A 31 -29.61 10.68 -30.99
N ASP A 32 -28.43 11.08 -31.48
CA ASP A 32 -27.74 10.34 -32.56
C ASP A 32 -27.30 8.93 -32.13
N PHE A 33 -27.09 8.69 -30.81
CA PHE A 33 -26.63 7.42 -30.26
C PHE A 33 -27.80 6.48 -29.85
N VAL A 34 -28.96 7.06 -29.52
CA VAL A 34 -30.16 6.30 -29.12
C VAL A 34 -30.67 5.39 -30.25
N ASP A 35 -30.57 5.84 -31.49
CA ASP A 35 -31.09 5.12 -32.65
C ASP A 35 -30.11 4.04 -33.16
N LEU A 36 -28.86 4.00 -32.69
CA LEU A 36 -27.88 2.99 -33.08
C LEU A 36 -28.25 1.59 -32.56
N SER A 37 -28.02 0.57 -33.34
CA SER A 37 -28.07 -0.82 -32.88
C SER A 37 -26.89 -1.11 -31.91
N ASP A 38 -27.00 -2.19 -31.14
CA ASP A 38 -25.91 -2.60 -30.23
C ASP A 38 -24.59 -2.87 -30.96
N ALA A 39 -24.66 -3.41 -32.18
CA ALA A 39 -23.49 -3.67 -33.02
C ALA A 39 -22.86 -2.36 -33.53
N GLU A 40 -23.66 -1.37 -33.92
CA GLU A 40 -23.17 -0.06 -34.33
C GLU A 40 -22.57 0.69 -33.19
N LEU A 41 -23.22 0.71 -31.99
CA LEU A 41 -22.70 1.33 -30.81
C LEU A 41 -21.35 0.75 -30.38
N ARG A 42 -21.22 -0.58 -30.46
CA ARG A 42 -19.95 -1.27 -30.20
C ARG A 42 -18.86 -0.92 -31.22
N ALA A 43 -19.22 -0.80 -32.49
CA ALA A 43 -18.29 -0.49 -33.57
C ALA A 43 -17.64 0.90 -33.42
N LEU A 44 -18.28 1.84 -32.72
CA LEU A 44 -17.73 3.16 -32.42
C LEU A 44 -16.41 3.07 -31.62
N THR A 45 -16.25 2.05 -30.79
CA THR A 45 -15.01 1.87 -30.03
C THR A 45 -13.79 1.72 -30.95
N GLU A 46 -13.91 0.89 -31.99
CA GLU A 46 -12.81 0.72 -32.96
C GLU A 46 -12.62 1.96 -33.82
N GLU A 47 -13.70 2.69 -34.13
CA GLU A 47 -13.60 3.96 -34.83
C GLU A 47 -12.83 4.99 -34.00
N TYR A 48 -13.14 5.12 -32.69
CA TYR A 48 -12.45 6.05 -31.80
C TYR A 48 -10.99 5.67 -31.59
N LYS A 49 -10.66 4.38 -31.45
CA LYS A 49 -9.28 3.89 -31.39
C LYS A 49 -8.52 4.29 -32.65
N GLN A 50 -9.13 4.15 -33.83
CA GLN A 50 -8.50 4.53 -35.09
C GLN A 50 -8.30 6.07 -35.17
N ARG A 51 -9.33 6.86 -34.86
CA ARG A 51 -9.23 8.33 -34.82
C ARG A 51 -8.13 8.81 -33.86
N TYR A 52 -8.01 8.20 -32.69
CA TYR A 52 -6.91 8.46 -31.78
C TYR A 52 -5.55 8.10 -32.38
N ALA A 53 -5.41 6.96 -33.03
CA ALA A 53 -4.19 6.54 -33.72
C ALA A 53 -3.82 7.48 -34.88
N ASP A 54 -4.82 8.07 -35.53
CA ASP A 54 -4.65 9.08 -36.59
C ASP A 54 -4.30 10.48 -36.04
N GLY A 55 -4.23 10.65 -34.72
CA GLY A 55 -3.76 11.86 -34.02
C GLY A 55 -4.82 12.77 -33.45
N GLU A 56 -6.11 12.33 -33.41
CA GLU A 56 -7.15 13.06 -32.69
C GLU A 56 -6.98 12.92 -31.18
N SER A 57 -7.16 13.99 -30.43
CA SER A 57 -6.97 13.95 -28.98
C SER A 57 -8.15 13.28 -28.24
N LEU A 58 -7.88 12.68 -27.07
CA LEU A 58 -8.95 12.17 -26.21
C LEU A 58 -9.91 13.28 -25.73
N ASP A 59 -9.44 14.51 -25.61
CA ASP A 59 -10.29 15.68 -25.29
C ASP A 59 -11.30 15.97 -26.40
N ASP A 60 -10.93 15.79 -27.66
CA ASP A 60 -11.84 15.98 -28.81
C ASP A 60 -12.85 14.83 -28.94
N LEU A 61 -12.42 13.59 -28.65
CA LEU A 61 -13.30 12.41 -28.63
C LEU A 61 -14.27 12.37 -27.44
N LEU A 62 -13.99 13.14 -26.37
CA LEU A 62 -14.72 13.07 -25.10
C LEU A 62 -16.24 13.16 -25.24
N PRO A 63 -16.83 14.12 -25.97
CA PRO A 63 -18.30 14.22 -26.03
C PRO A 63 -18.96 13.00 -26.65
N GLU A 64 -18.40 12.45 -27.74
CA GLU A 64 -18.92 11.28 -28.43
C GLU A 64 -18.74 10.00 -27.59
N ALA A 65 -17.55 9.82 -27.01
CA ALA A 65 -17.26 8.70 -26.13
C ALA A 65 -18.17 8.67 -24.90
N PHE A 66 -18.44 9.82 -24.29
CA PHE A 66 -19.35 9.92 -23.14
C PHE A 66 -20.80 9.65 -23.51
N ALA A 67 -21.26 10.10 -24.69
CA ALA A 67 -22.59 9.77 -25.21
C ALA A 67 -22.71 8.25 -25.44
N THR A 68 -21.69 7.62 -26.00
CA THR A 68 -21.62 6.17 -26.22
C THR A 68 -21.76 5.40 -24.90
N VAL A 69 -20.97 5.76 -23.87
CA VAL A 69 -21.03 5.12 -22.55
C VAL A 69 -22.38 5.35 -21.88
N ARG A 70 -22.96 6.56 -21.99
CA ARG A 70 -24.26 6.89 -21.43
C ARG A 70 -25.36 5.98 -21.98
N GLU A 71 -25.39 5.79 -23.31
CA GLU A 71 -26.38 4.93 -23.95
C GLU A 71 -26.12 3.45 -23.62
N ALA A 72 -24.87 3.00 -23.63
CA ALA A 72 -24.51 1.65 -23.22
C ALA A 72 -24.93 1.35 -21.77
N ALA A 73 -24.64 2.24 -20.82
CA ALA A 73 -25.02 2.07 -19.42
C ALA A 73 -26.55 2.02 -19.24
N LYS A 74 -27.28 2.83 -20.00
CA LYS A 74 -28.75 2.79 -20.02
C LYS A 74 -29.27 1.45 -20.54
N ARG A 75 -28.68 0.88 -21.58
CA ARG A 75 -29.11 -0.42 -22.15
C ARG A 75 -28.75 -1.59 -21.24
N VAL A 76 -27.52 -1.59 -20.70
CA VAL A 76 -26.96 -2.75 -19.98
C VAL A 76 -27.36 -2.75 -18.51
N LEU A 77 -27.34 -1.58 -17.85
CA LEU A 77 -27.62 -1.42 -16.41
C LEU A 77 -28.98 -0.80 -16.11
N GLY A 78 -29.71 -0.29 -17.11
CA GLY A 78 -30.90 0.53 -16.91
C GLY A 78 -30.59 1.91 -16.30
N GLN A 79 -29.33 2.33 -16.28
CA GLN A 79 -28.87 3.55 -15.61
C GLN A 79 -28.32 4.57 -16.61
N ARG A 80 -29.10 5.63 -16.87
CA ARG A 80 -28.63 6.76 -17.67
C ARG A 80 -27.89 7.76 -16.78
N HIS A 81 -26.66 8.13 -17.14
CA HIS A 81 -25.90 9.16 -16.43
C HIS A 81 -26.62 10.52 -16.41
N TYR A 82 -26.62 11.16 -15.25
CA TYR A 82 -27.08 12.53 -15.08
C TYR A 82 -26.03 13.54 -15.55
N ASP A 83 -26.44 14.79 -15.81
CA ASP A 83 -25.53 15.84 -16.26
C ASP A 83 -24.40 16.11 -15.23
N VAL A 84 -24.71 16.06 -13.94
CA VAL A 84 -23.70 16.19 -12.89
C VAL A 84 -22.70 15.02 -12.89
N GLN A 85 -23.12 13.83 -13.33
CA GLN A 85 -22.24 12.68 -13.47
C GLN A 85 -21.36 12.84 -14.71
N MET A 86 -21.86 13.42 -15.81
CA MET A 86 -21.03 13.79 -16.97
C MET A 86 -19.94 14.81 -16.56
N MET A 87 -20.33 15.80 -15.74
CA MET A 87 -19.37 16.78 -15.19
C MET A 87 -18.31 16.09 -14.32
N GLY A 88 -18.70 15.12 -13.47
CA GLY A 88 -17.79 14.32 -12.65
C GLY A 88 -16.82 13.53 -13.51
N GLY A 89 -17.30 12.79 -14.51
CA GLY A 89 -16.46 12.03 -15.45
C GLY A 89 -15.49 12.90 -16.22
N ALA A 90 -15.93 14.06 -16.70
CA ALA A 90 -15.07 15.03 -17.38
C ALA A 90 -13.99 15.61 -16.42
N ALA A 91 -14.34 15.87 -15.14
CA ALA A 91 -13.36 16.30 -14.15
C ALA A 91 -12.28 15.24 -13.91
N LEU A 92 -12.65 13.96 -13.82
CA LEU A 92 -11.71 12.84 -13.69
C LEU A 92 -10.82 12.74 -14.92
N HIS A 93 -11.37 12.80 -16.14
CA HIS A 93 -10.57 12.78 -17.37
C HIS A 93 -9.54 13.93 -17.42
N LEU A 94 -9.90 15.10 -16.93
CA LEU A 94 -9.01 16.26 -16.89
C LEU A 94 -7.99 16.24 -15.74
N GLY A 95 -7.88 15.14 -14.97
CA GLY A 95 -6.91 14.99 -13.90
C GLY A 95 -7.26 15.73 -12.61
N TYR A 96 -8.54 15.85 -12.28
CA TYR A 96 -9.00 16.46 -11.04
C TYR A 96 -9.54 15.41 -10.05
N VAL A 97 -9.61 15.79 -8.78
CA VAL A 97 -10.41 15.09 -7.79
C VAL A 97 -11.84 15.63 -7.88
N ALA A 98 -12.79 14.79 -8.28
CA ALA A 98 -14.21 15.13 -8.30
C ALA A 98 -14.81 14.92 -6.91
N GLU A 99 -15.14 15.99 -6.18
CA GLU A 99 -15.92 15.87 -4.96
C GLU A 99 -17.40 15.72 -5.31
N MET A 100 -17.88 14.48 -5.27
CA MET A 100 -19.29 14.14 -5.47
C MET A 100 -19.86 13.58 -4.19
N LYS A 101 -20.95 14.13 -3.69
CA LYS A 101 -21.56 13.66 -2.43
C LYS A 101 -21.87 12.18 -2.48
N THR A 102 -21.85 11.55 -1.32
CA THR A 102 -22.20 10.12 -1.21
C THR A 102 -23.61 9.88 -1.75
N GLY A 103 -23.80 8.80 -2.53
CA GLY A 103 -25.07 8.50 -3.17
C GLY A 103 -25.29 9.18 -4.54
N GLU A 104 -24.32 9.95 -5.08
CA GLU A 104 -24.39 10.55 -6.41
C GLU A 104 -23.94 9.61 -7.54
N GLY A 105 -23.68 8.33 -7.24
CA GLY A 105 -23.34 7.29 -8.25
C GLY A 105 -21.91 7.41 -8.77
N LYS A 106 -20.92 7.65 -7.91
CA LYS A 106 -19.49 7.75 -8.27
C LYS A 106 -18.99 6.55 -9.08
N THR A 107 -19.35 5.34 -8.70
CA THR A 107 -18.94 4.11 -9.40
C THR A 107 -19.37 4.14 -10.88
N LEU A 108 -20.59 4.56 -11.15
CA LEU A 108 -21.09 4.74 -12.53
C LEU A 108 -20.35 5.87 -13.27
N VAL A 109 -20.00 6.96 -12.58
CA VAL A 109 -19.22 8.08 -13.15
C VAL A 109 -17.84 7.61 -13.62
N GLY A 110 -17.21 6.70 -12.88
CA GLY A 110 -15.90 6.13 -13.24
C GLY A 110 -15.87 5.47 -14.61
N THR A 111 -17.02 4.96 -15.11
CA THR A 111 -17.08 4.31 -16.43
C THR A 111 -16.78 5.26 -17.59
N LEU A 112 -17.14 6.54 -17.45
CA LEU A 112 -16.95 7.56 -18.49
C LEU A 112 -15.48 7.81 -18.81
N PRO A 113 -14.64 8.25 -17.85
CA PRO A 113 -13.22 8.48 -18.10
C PRO A 113 -12.45 7.18 -18.30
N ALA A 114 -12.89 6.05 -17.72
CA ALA A 114 -12.25 4.77 -17.94
C ALA A 114 -12.34 4.34 -19.39
N TYR A 115 -13.54 4.36 -19.98
CA TYR A 115 -13.75 4.05 -21.39
C TYR A 115 -12.91 4.96 -22.29
N LEU A 116 -13.03 6.29 -22.11
CA LEU A 116 -12.33 7.26 -22.96
C LEU A 116 -10.82 7.07 -22.95
N ASN A 117 -10.22 6.85 -21.76
CA ASN A 117 -8.77 6.72 -21.69
C ASN A 117 -8.28 5.31 -22.08
N ALA A 118 -9.13 4.29 -21.99
CA ALA A 118 -8.82 2.95 -22.49
C ALA A 118 -8.66 2.88 -24.02
N LEU A 119 -9.21 3.86 -24.75
CA LEU A 119 -9.04 3.95 -26.22
C LEU A 119 -7.58 4.13 -26.65
N SER A 120 -6.70 4.62 -25.75
CA SER A 120 -5.26 4.73 -26.04
C SER A 120 -4.55 3.37 -26.17
N GLY A 121 -5.10 2.32 -25.55
CA GLY A 121 -4.47 1.00 -25.47
C GLY A 121 -3.42 0.89 -24.35
N ASP A 122 -3.10 1.97 -23.62
CA ASP A 122 -2.06 1.99 -22.58
C ASP A 122 -2.54 1.47 -21.21
N GLY A 123 -3.82 1.14 -21.10
CA GLY A 123 -4.44 0.63 -19.87
C GLY A 123 -4.91 1.70 -18.89
N VAL A 124 -5.99 1.39 -18.19
CA VAL A 124 -6.58 2.22 -17.14
C VAL A 124 -6.74 1.40 -15.87
N HIS A 125 -6.24 1.89 -14.74
CA HIS A 125 -6.41 1.27 -13.44
C HIS A 125 -7.51 2.00 -12.65
N ILE A 126 -8.50 1.25 -12.16
CA ILE A 126 -9.51 1.74 -11.24
C ILE A 126 -9.20 1.18 -9.86
N VAL A 127 -8.84 2.08 -8.95
CA VAL A 127 -8.33 1.74 -7.62
C VAL A 127 -9.42 1.88 -6.58
N THR A 128 -9.67 0.83 -5.81
CA THR A 128 -10.64 0.79 -4.71
C THR A 128 -9.97 0.46 -3.37
N VAL A 129 -10.75 0.48 -2.29
CA VAL A 129 -10.21 0.28 -0.93
C VAL A 129 -10.14 -1.18 -0.48
N ASN A 130 -10.81 -2.12 -1.13
CA ASN A 130 -10.77 -3.54 -0.80
C ASN A 130 -11.15 -4.44 -1.99
N ASP A 131 -10.82 -5.74 -1.88
CA ASP A 131 -11.03 -6.74 -2.91
C ASP A 131 -12.52 -6.94 -3.24
N TYR A 132 -13.40 -6.91 -2.24
CA TYR A 132 -14.83 -7.02 -2.46
C TYR A 132 -15.38 -5.94 -3.40
N LEU A 133 -14.96 -4.69 -3.20
CA LEU A 133 -15.37 -3.59 -4.08
C LEU A 133 -14.73 -3.71 -5.47
N ALA A 134 -13.47 -4.13 -5.54
CA ALA A 134 -12.78 -4.35 -6.81
C ALA A 134 -13.51 -5.40 -7.67
N GLU A 135 -13.87 -6.53 -7.07
CA GLU A 135 -14.60 -7.62 -7.73
C GLU A 135 -16.03 -7.17 -8.13
N ARG A 136 -16.80 -6.65 -7.19
CA ARG A 136 -18.18 -6.19 -7.44
C ARG A 136 -18.25 -5.13 -8.54
N ASP A 137 -17.37 -4.12 -8.48
CA ASP A 137 -17.40 -3.00 -9.40
C ASP A 137 -16.88 -3.40 -10.79
N SER A 138 -15.87 -4.28 -10.86
CA SER A 138 -15.40 -4.86 -12.12
C SER A 138 -16.48 -5.71 -12.81
N GLU A 139 -17.28 -6.47 -12.06
CA GLU A 139 -18.40 -7.24 -12.61
C GLU A 139 -19.54 -6.33 -13.08
N MET A 140 -19.98 -5.40 -12.24
CA MET A 140 -21.14 -4.55 -12.52
C MET A 140 -20.84 -3.54 -13.63
N MET A 141 -19.78 -2.75 -13.50
CA MET A 141 -19.40 -1.72 -14.49
C MET A 141 -18.73 -2.34 -15.70
N GLY A 142 -18.03 -3.46 -15.52
CA GLY A 142 -17.42 -4.23 -16.62
C GLY A 142 -18.42 -4.68 -17.66
N ARG A 143 -19.69 -4.88 -17.31
CA ARG A 143 -20.75 -5.17 -18.30
C ARG A 143 -20.88 -4.07 -19.35
N VAL A 144 -20.76 -2.80 -18.97
CA VAL A 144 -20.82 -1.65 -19.88
C VAL A 144 -19.61 -1.65 -20.81
N HIS A 145 -18.41 -1.84 -20.26
CA HIS A 145 -17.18 -1.84 -21.04
C HIS A 145 -17.11 -3.02 -22.02
N LYS A 146 -17.45 -4.23 -21.55
CA LYS A 146 -17.52 -5.45 -22.37
C LYS A 146 -18.57 -5.34 -23.48
N PHE A 147 -19.72 -4.69 -23.18
CA PHE A 147 -20.75 -4.42 -24.20
C PHE A 147 -20.17 -3.53 -25.31
N LEU A 148 -19.33 -2.56 -24.97
CA LEU A 148 -18.67 -1.67 -25.93
C LEU A 148 -17.40 -2.27 -26.55
N GLY A 149 -17.01 -3.50 -26.19
CA GLY A 149 -15.89 -4.21 -26.81
C GLY A 149 -14.54 -4.01 -26.16
N LEU A 150 -14.49 -3.48 -24.92
CA LEU A 150 -13.28 -3.40 -24.12
C LEU A 150 -13.17 -4.58 -23.16
N ASP A 151 -11.94 -5.02 -22.89
CA ASP A 151 -11.66 -6.06 -21.91
C ASP A 151 -11.49 -5.45 -20.51
N VAL A 152 -12.00 -6.17 -19.50
CA VAL A 152 -11.98 -5.75 -18.11
C VAL A 152 -11.43 -6.86 -17.24
N GLY A 153 -10.36 -6.53 -16.52
CA GLY A 153 -9.69 -7.37 -15.53
C GLY A 153 -9.89 -6.90 -14.10
N VAL A 154 -9.56 -7.79 -13.16
CA VAL A 154 -9.55 -7.49 -11.73
C VAL A 154 -8.34 -8.15 -11.07
N ILE A 155 -7.66 -7.41 -10.19
CA ILE A 155 -6.54 -7.90 -9.38
C ILE A 155 -7.05 -8.09 -7.95
N LEU A 156 -6.96 -9.34 -7.48
CA LEU A 156 -7.33 -9.77 -6.14
C LEU A 156 -6.13 -10.37 -5.41
N ALA A 157 -6.20 -10.42 -4.09
CA ALA A 157 -5.09 -10.78 -3.23
C ALA A 157 -4.49 -12.18 -3.52
N ASN A 158 -5.32 -13.18 -3.86
CA ASN A 158 -4.91 -14.58 -3.98
C ASN A 158 -4.58 -15.04 -5.42
N MET A 159 -4.31 -14.10 -6.33
CA MET A 159 -4.04 -14.42 -7.74
C MET A 159 -2.56 -14.78 -7.96
N THR A 160 -2.33 -15.78 -8.82
CA THR A 160 -0.99 -16.13 -9.29
C THR A 160 -0.42 -15.07 -10.25
N PRO A 161 0.91 -14.98 -10.43
CA PRO A 161 1.52 -14.02 -11.36
C PRO A 161 1.00 -14.16 -12.80
N ALA A 162 0.74 -15.36 -13.27
CA ALA A 162 0.18 -15.60 -14.61
C ALA A 162 -1.23 -15.02 -14.74
N GLN A 163 -2.10 -15.24 -13.75
CA GLN A 163 -3.43 -14.66 -13.71
C GLN A 163 -3.37 -13.12 -13.66
N ARG A 164 -2.49 -12.57 -12.81
CA ARG A 164 -2.31 -11.11 -12.70
C ARG A 164 -1.91 -10.50 -14.05
N ARG A 165 -0.96 -11.13 -14.77
CA ARG A 165 -0.51 -10.65 -16.07
C ARG A 165 -1.66 -10.63 -17.08
N GLU A 166 -2.52 -11.65 -17.10
CA GLU A 166 -3.71 -11.66 -17.94
C GLU A 166 -4.64 -10.50 -17.63
N GLN A 167 -4.89 -10.23 -16.34
CA GLN A 167 -5.76 -9.13 -15.91
C GLN A 167 -5.16 -7.74 -16.20
N TYR A 168 -3.85 -7.55 -16.02
CA TYR A 168 -3.18 -6.32 -16.44
C TYR A 168 -3.13 -6.15 -17.97
N GLY A 169 -3.28 -7.23 -18.72
CA GLY A 169 -3.41 -7.22 -20.18
C GLY A 169 -4.71 -6.59 -20.66
N CYS A 170 -5.76 -6.49 -19.84
CA CYS A 170 -7.04 -5.90 -20.18
C CYS A 170 -6.95 -4.37 -20.38
N ASP A 171 -7.91 -3.80 -21.11
CA ASP A 171 -8.02 -2.35 -21.35
C ASP A 171 -8.24 -1.56 -20.04
N ILE A 172 -9.04 -2.13 -19.13
CA ILE A 172 -9.38 -1.56 -17.82
C ILE A 172 -9.15 -2.62 -16.74
N THR A 173 -8.37 -2.30 -15.71
CA THR A 173 -8.09 -3.21 -14.60
C THR A 173 -8.52 -2.60 -13.27
N TYR A 174 -9.38 -3.31 -12.54
CA TYR A 174 -9.80 -2.96 -11.17
C TYR A 174 -8.86 -3.62 -10.16
N GLY A 175 -8.66 -3.00 -9.00
CA GLY A 175 -7.88 -3.58 -7.92
C GLY A 175 -7.76 -2.65 -6.73
N THR A 176 -7.10 -3.10 -5.67
CA THR A 176 -6.80 -2.27 -4.50
C THR A 176 -5.48 -1.54 -4.66
N ASN A 177 -5.34 -0.42 -3.95
CA ASN A 177 -4.08 0.32 -3.88
C ASN A 177 -2.91 -0.55 -3.42
N ASN A 178 -3.15 -1.46 -2.47
CA ASN A 178 -2.14 -2.35 -1.92
C ASN A 178 -1.67 -3.37 -2.95
N GLU A 179 -2.61 -4.04 -3.64
CA GLU A 179 -2.25 -5.05 -4.64
C GLU A 179 -1.51 -4.44 -5.84
N PHE A 180 -1.96 -3.29 -6.36
CA PHE A 180 -1.22 -2.58 -7.40
C PHE A 180 0.18 -2.16 -6.97
N GLY A 181 0.32 -1.67 -5.74
CA GLY A 181 1.62 -1.27 -5.21
C GLY A 181 2.53 -2.45 -4.94
N PHE A 182 2.00 -3.57 -4.41
CA PHE A 182 2.77 -4.79 -4.22
C PHE A 182 3.19 -5.43 -5.54
N ASP A 183 2.34 -5.40 -6.57
CA ASP A 183 2.73 -5.88 -7.89
C ASP A 183 3.86 -5.04 -8.50
N TYR A 184 3.83 -3.71 -8.31
CA TYR A 184 4.94 -2.84 -8.68
C TYR A 184 6.25 -3.24 -7.96
N LEU A 185 6.19 -3.50 -6.65
CA LEU A 185 7.37 -3.93 -5.91
C LEU A 185 7.86 -5.32 -6.35
N ARG A 186 6.92 -6.27 -6.59
CA ARG A 186 7.25 -7.62 -7.11
C ARG A 186 7.91 -7.56 -8.48
N ASP A 187 7.40 -6.74 -9.38
CA ASP A 187 7.98 -6.54 -10.72
C ASP A 187 9.42 -6.01 -10.65
N ASN A 188 9.71 -5.15 -9.66
CA ASN A 188 11.05 -4.65 -9.42
C ASN A 188 11.96 -5.64 -8.67
N MET A 189 11.46 -6.82 -8.32
CA MET A 189 12.21 -7.94 -7.76
C MET A 189 12.25 -9.14 -8.73
N ALA A 190 11.66 -9.04 -9.93
CA ALA A 190 11.57 -10.12 -10.92
C ALA A 190 12.95 -10.44 -11.52
N TRP A 191 13.23 -11.72 -11.82
CA TRP A 191 14.49 -12.16 -12.39
C TRP A 191 14.44 -12.40 -13.91
N SER A 192 13.24 -12.40 -14.46
CA SER A 192 13.01 -12.52 -15.90
C SER A 192 11.84 -11.64 -16.35
N GLN A 193 11.79 -11.31 -17.65
CA GLN A 193 10.64 -10.59 -18.23
C GLN A 193 9.32 -11.35 -18.06
N ASP A 194 9.39 -12.67 -18.08
CA ASP A 194 8.20 -13.52 -17.94
C ASP A 194 7.59 -13.48 -16.54
N GLU A 195 8.28 -12.93 -15.55
CA GLU A 195 7.75 -12.72 -14.20
C GLU A 195 7.04 -11.37 -14.06
N LEU A 196 7.29 -10.41 -14.95
CA LEU A 196 6.66 -9.09 -14.91
C LEU A 196 5.17 -9.21 -15.18
N VAL A 197 4.35 -8.54 -14.36
CA VAL A 197 2.89 -8.59 -14.48
C VAL A 197 2.30 -7.27 -14.97
N GLN A 198 2.86 -6.12 -14.59
CA GLN A 198 2.34 -4.80 -14.97
C GLN A 198 2.91 -4.32 -16.31
N ARG A 199 2.06 -3.63 -17.11
CA ARG A 199 2.45 -3.04 -18.41
C ARG A 199 3.02 -1.62 -18.29
N GLY A 200 2.73 -0.94 -17.15
CA GLY A 200 3.11 0.45 -16.91
C GLY A 200 2.00 1.19 -16.13
N HIS A 201 2.21 2.49 -15.92
CA HIS A 201 1.35 3.33 -15.10
C HIS A 201 0.83 4.52 -15.93
N ASN A 202 -0.16 4.27 -16.79
CA ASN A 202 -0.72 5.32 -17.66
C ASN A 202 -1.74 6.18 -16.90
N PHE A 203 -2.92 5.66 -16.60
CA PHE A 203 -3.97 6.41 -15.93
C PHE A 203 -4.57 5.66 -14.76
N ALA A 204 -4.63 6.31 -13.58
CA ALA A 204 -5.34 5.80 -12.42
C ALA A 204 -6.54 6.68 -12.05
N ILE A 205 -7.68 6.02 -11.81
CA ILE A 205 -8.88 6.62 -11.23
C ILE A 205 -9.05 6.03 -9.83
N VAL A 206 -8.84 6.84 -8.79
CA VAL A 206 -8.87 6.40 -7.40
C VAL A 206 -10.25 6.67 -6.82
N ASP A 207 -11.02 5.62 -6.53
CA ASP A 207 -12.28 5.77 -5.77
C ASP A 207 -11.99 5.90 -4.28
N GLU A 208 -12.79 6.71 -3.59
CA GLU A 208 -12.56 7.10 -2.20
C GLU A 208 -11.12 7.64 -1.98
N VAL A 209 -10.70 8.52 -2.87
CA VAL A 209 -9.33 9.05 -2.99
C VAL A 209 -8.78 9.64 -1.69
N ASP A 210 -9.64 10.16 -0.83
CA ASP A 210 -9.26 10.69 0.48
C ASP A 210 -8.90 9.61 1.51
N SER A 211 -9.44 8.39 1.39
CA SER A 211 -8.93 7.26 2.18
C SER A 211 -7.56 6.83 1.72
N ILE A 212 -7.44 6.55 0.44
CA ILE A 212 -6.22 5.94 -0.12
C ILE A 212 -5.05 6.92 -0.07
N LEU A 213 -5.24 8.17 -0.55
CA LEU A 213 -4.15 9.13 -0.68
C LEU A 213 -3.92 9.99 0.56
N VAL A 214 -4.79 9.92 1.58
CA VAL A 214 -4.64 10.69 2.82
C VAL A 214 -4.58 9.77 4.04
N ASP A 215 -5.61 8.97 4.31
CA ASP A 215 -5.64 8.16 5.54
C ASP A 215 -4.63 7.03 5.55
N GLU A 216 -4.60 6.24 4.49
CA GLU A 216 -3.69 5.11 4.32
C GLU A 216 -2.25 5.55 3.97
N ALA A 217 -2.07 6.76 3.45
CA ALA A 217 -0.77 7.29 3.06
C ALA A 217 0.11 7.73 4.25
N ARG A 218 0.03 7.04 5.39
CA ARG A 218 0.84 7.24 6.60
C ARG A 218 2.02 6.29 6.68
N THR A 219 1.87 5.08 6.16
CA THR A 219 2.88 4.03 6.16
C THR A 219 3.19 3.59 4.73
N PRO A 220 4.44 3.23 4.42
CA PRO A 220 4.78 2.70 3.10
C PRO A 220 4.25 1.27 2.93
N LEU A 221 4.20 0.81 1.69
CA LEU A 221 4.10 -0.59 1.34
C LEU A 221 5.48 -1.22 1.47
N ILE A 222 5.60 -2.34 2.15
CA ILE A 222 6.86 -3.00 2.43
C ILE A 222 6.74 -4.49 2.10
N ILE A 223 7.71 -5.01 1.35
CA ILE A 223 7.97 -6.44 1.20
C ILE A 223 9.23 -6.74 1.99
N SER A 224 9.16 -7.65 2.96
CA SER A 224 10.28 -8.09 3.76
C SER A 224 10.44 -9.61 3.69
N GLY A 225 11.62 -10.08 3.99
CA GLY A 225 11.96 -11.49 4.02
C GLY A 225 13.01 -11.78 5.09
N PRO A 226 13.32 -13.06 5.35
CA PRO A 226 14.27 -13.44 6.39
C PRO A 226 15.67 -12.90 6.11
N ALA A 227 16.34 -12.39 7.16
CA ALA A 227 17.71 -11.90 7.11
C ALA A 227 18.70 -12.98 7.56
N ASP A 228 19.80 -13.14 6.81
CA ASP A 228 20.71 -14.27 6.98
C ASP A 228 21.61 -14.28 8.26
N GLN A 229 21.70 -13.20 9.07
CA GLN A 229 22.74 -13.11 10.11
C GLN A 229 22.44 -12.45 11.47
N ALA A 230 21.25 -11.94 11.75
CA ALA A 230 21.03 -11.07 12.91
C ALA A 230 20.91 -11.77 14.28
N THR A 231 20.56 -13.05 14.34
CA THR A 231 20.16 -13.80 15.55
C THR A 231 21.19 -13.77 16.69
N LYS A 232 22.49 -13.79 16.35
CA LYS A 232 23.58 -13.84 17.34
C LYS A 232 23.69 -12.56 18.18
N TRP A 233 23.58 -11.40 17.54
CA TRP A 233 23.75 -10.10 18.21
C TRP A 233 22.69 -9.83 19.28
N TYR A 234 21.43 -10.19 19.04
CA TYR A 234 20.37 -10.03 20.04
C TYR A 234 20.70 -10.79 21.34
N GLY A 235 21.18 -12.03 21.24
CA GLY A 235 21.58 -12.81 22.41
C GLY A 235 22.77 -12.25 23.17
N ASP A 236 23.72 -11.68 22.46
CA ASP A 236 24.95 -11.11 23.04
C ASP A 236 24.64 -9.76 23.71
N PHE A 237 23.86 -8.87 23.05
CA PHE A 237 23.44 -7.60 23.66
C PHE A 237 22.47 -7.78 24.84
N ALA A 238 21.58 -8.77 24.81
CA ALA A 238 20.74 -9.09 25.96
C ALA A 238 21.57 -9.42 27.21
N LYS A 239 22.69 -10.12 27.06
CA LYS A 239 23.63 -10.42 28.18
C LYS A 239 24.41 -9.17 28.59
N LEU A 240 24.85 -8.35 27.64
CA LEU A 240 25.60 -7.13 27.88
C LEU A 240 24.80 -6.14 28.72
N VAL A 241 23.56 -5.87 28.32
CA VAL A 241 22.68 -4.89 28.97
C VAL A 241 22.40 -5.22 30.44
N LEU A 242 22.48 -6.48 30.85
CA LEU A 242 22.36 -6.88 32.25
C LEU A 242 23.51 -6.33 33.12
N ARG A 243 24.64 -5.96 32.52
CA ARG A 243 25.83 -5.39 33.22
C ARG A 243 25.75 -3.88 33.27
N LEU A 244 24.93 -3.23 32.43
CA LEU A 244 24.74 -1.79 32.46
C LEU A 244 23.75 -1.36 33.53
N LYS A 245 24.02 -0.18 34.14
CA LYS A 245 23.22 0.35 35.23
C LYS A 245 22.38 1.54 34.78
N LYS A 246 21.08 1.48 35.08
CA LYS A 246 20.16 2.60 34.88
C LYS A 246 20.57 3.78 35.75
N GLY A 247 20.53 4.96 35.19
CA GLY A 247 20.79 6.23 35.85
C GLY A 247 19.73 7.27 35.55
N GLU A 248 20.08 8.53 35.69
CA GLU A 248 19.23 9.70 35.43
C GLU A 248 19.94 10.63 34.45
N ALA A 249 19.18 11.22 33.54
CA ALA A 249 19.68 12.21 32.60
C ALA A 249 20.26 13.44 33.31
N GLY A 250 21.43 13.88 32.87
CA GLY A 250 22.02 15.12 33.32
C GLY A 250 21.20 16.36 32.94
N ASN A 251 21.21 17.39 33.72
CA ASN A 251 20.64 18.67 33.37
C ASN A 251 21.65 19.80 33.60
N PRO A 252 22.41 20.19 32.56
CA PRO A 252 23.44 21.19 32.65
C PRO A 252 22.93 22.56 33.18
N LEU A 253 21.66 22.88 32.84
CA LEU A 253 21.04 24.15 33.29
C LEU A 253 20.70 24.16 34.77
N LYS A 254 20.62 23.00 35.41
CA LYS A 254 20.33 22.82 36.84
C LYS A 254 21.55 22.33 37.62
N GLY A 255 22.70 22.15 36.96
CA GLY A 255 23.93 21.65 37.59
C GLY A 255 23.80 20.19 38.05
N VAL A 256 22.94 19.39 37.40
CA VAL A 256 22.76 17.97 37.68
C VAL A 256 23.65 17.20 36.72
N GLU A 257 24.60 16.46 37.24
CA GLU A 257 25.41 15.52 36.41
C GLU A 257 24.62 14.27 36.06
N GLU A 258 24.88 13.71 34.86
CA GLU A 258 24.31 12.44 34.49
C GLU A 258 24.84 11.30 35.35
N THR A 259 24.03 10.29 35.64
CA THR A 259 24.41 9.14 36.46
C THR A 259 24.08 7.84 35.79
N GLY A 260 24.86 6.78 36.07
CA GLY A 260 24.63 5.46 35.46
C GLY A 260 25.10 5.39 34.01
N ASP A 261 24.76 4.32 33.32
CA ASP A 261 25.22 4.00 31.96
C ASP A 261 24.20 4.37 30.88
N TYR A 262 22.95 4.54 31.27
CA TYR A 262 21.84 4.94 30.37
C TYR A 262 20.68 5.49 31.21
N ASP A 263 19.86 6.34 30.62
CA ASP A 263 18.58 6.76 31.17
C ASP A 263 17.38 6.29 30.33
N VAL A 264 16.19 6.38 30.92
CA VAL A 264 14.95 5.90 30.31
C VAL A 264 13.83 6.90 30.53
N ASP A 265 13.27 7.43 29.45
CA ASP A 265 12.04 8.22 29.50
C ASP A 265 10.82 7.31 29.22
N GLU A 266 10.16 6.87 30.30
CA GLU A 266 8.99 5.97 30.21
C GLU A 266 7.79 6.62 29.48
N LYS A 267 7.68 7.96 29.49
CA LYS A 267 6.59 8.67 28.83
C LYS A 267 6.77 8.73 27.30
N LYS A 268 8.01 8.92 26.86
CA LYS A 268 8.35 8.95 25.44
C LYS A 268 8.71 7.58 24.89
N ARG A 269 8.83 6.57 25.75
CA ARG A 269 9.34 5.22 25.43
C ARG A 269 10.70 5.24 24.74
N THR A 270 11.59 6.15 25.18
CA THR A 270 12.95 6.30 24.64
C THR A 270 14.01 5.96 25.68
N VAL A 271 15.19 5.58 25.19
CA VAL A 271 16.37 5.35 26.01
C VAL A 271 17.52 6.20 25.48
N ALA A 272 18.39 6.68 26.34
CA ALA A 272 19.61 7.38 25.97
C ALA A 272 20.79 6.75 26.70
N ILE A 273 21.89 6.49 25.97
CA ILE A 273 23.09 5.87 26.50
C ILE A 273 24.05 6.98 26.87
N HIS A 274 24.61 6.90 28.07
CA HIS A 274 25.58 7.85 28.57
C HIS A 274 27.01 7.48 28.16
N GLU A 275 27.95 8.40 28.24
CA GLU A 275 29.34 8.20 27.85
C GLU A 275 30.01 7.02 28.61
N SER A 276 29.66 6.83 29.90
CA SER A 276 30.12 5.67 30.69
C SER A 276 29.55 4.33 30.16
N GLY A 277 28.35 4.34 29.57
CA GLY A 277 27.72 3.18 28.96
C GLY A 277 28.37 2.85 27.64
N VAL A 278 28.62 3.86 26.79
CA VAL A 278 29.33 3.72 25.53
C VAL A 278 30.69 3.08 25.72
N SER A 279 31.52 3.62 26.59
CA SER A 279 32.87 3.08 26.86
C SER A 279 32.85 1.62 27.31
N LYS A 280 31.87 1.21 28.11
CA LYS A 280 31.73 -0.21 28.52
C LYS A 280 31.33 -1.13 27.39
N VAL A 281 30.50 -0.64 26.44
CA VAL A 281 30.09 -1.40 25.28
C VAL A 281 31.26 -1.56 24.31
N GLU A 282 32.01 -0.48 24.06
CA GLU A 282 33.22 -0.47 23.25
C GLU A 282 34.29 -1.44 23.80
N ASP A 283 34.56 -1.39 25.10
CA ASP A 283 35.45 -2.32 25.81
C ASP A 283 35.01 -3.78 25.64
N TRP A 284 33.72 -4.04 25.71
CA TRP A 284 33.18 -5.39 25.61
C TRP A 284 33.23 -5.94 24.19
N LEU A 285 32.94 -5.09 23.20
CA LEU A 285 32.98 -5.45 21.78
C LEU A 285 34.41 -5.48 21.23
N GLY A 286 35.35 -4.78 21.88
CA GLY A 286 36.72 -4.62 21.41
C GLY A 286 36.83 -3.67 20.21
N ILE A 287 35.99 -2.63 20.19
CA ILE A 287 35.96 -1.61 19.12
C ILE A 287 36.37 -0.26 19.70
N ASP A 288 36.94 0.60 18.87
CA ASP A 288 37.44 1.92 19.31
C ASP A 288 36.35 2.98 19.35
N ASN A 289 35.31 2.88 18.51
CA ASN A 289 34.21 3.85 18.47
C ASN A 289 32.91 3.17 18.05
N LEU A 290 31.92 3.20 18.93
CA LEU A 290 30.58 2.62 18.70
C LEU A 290 29.79 3.34 17.60
N TYR A 291 30.06 4.65 17.41
CA TYR A 291 29.32 5.49 16.47
C TYR A 291 30.00 5.64 15.09
N GLU A 292 31.05 4.86 14.81
CA GLU A 292 31.54 4.74 13.44
C GLU A 292 30.51 4.09 12.52
N SER A 293 30.53 4.46 11.23
CA SER A 293 29.55 3.98 10.24
C SER A 293 29.47 2.44 10.17
N VAL A 294 30.60 1.77 10.30
CA VAL A 294 30.69 0.30 10.34
C VAL A 294 30.00 -0.30 11.57
N ASN A 295 29.97 0.41 12.68
CA ASN A 295 29.42 -0.05 13.96
C ASN A 295 27.97 0.44 14.19
N THR A 296 27.42 1.27 13.31
CA THR A 296 26.05 1.82 13.42
C THR A 296 24.99 0.77 13.72
N PRO A 297 24.98 -0.42 13.08
CA PRO A 297 24.00 -1.46 13.39
C PRO A 297 24.02 -1.92 14.86
N LEU A 298 25.20 -1.90 15.50
CA LEU A 298 25.35 -2.33 16.90
C LEU A 298 24.63 -1.39 17.88
N VAL A 299 24.49 -0.11 17.53
CA VAL A 299 23.74 0.87 18.32
C VAL A 299 22.25 0.51 18.36
N GLY A 300 21.69 0.03 17.25
CA GLY A 300 20.30 -0.44 17.16
C GLY A 300 20.05 -1.64 18.09
N TYR A 301 20.91 -2.65 18.04
CA TYR A 301 20.82 -3.82 18.94
C TYR A 301 20.94 -3.44 20.41
N LEU A 302 21.84 -2.52 20.73
CA LEU A 302 22.01 -2.01 22.11
C LEU A 302 20.76 -1.27 22.61
N ASN A 303 20.23 -0.36 21.80
CA ASN A 303 19.01 0.38 22.13
C ASN A 303 17.81 -0.56 22.32
N ASN A 304 17.63 -1.52 21.44
CA ASN A 304 16.54 -2.49 21.54
C ASN A 304 16.70 -3.38 22.77
N ALA A 305 17.91 -3.82 23.10
CA ALA A 305 18.15 -4.60 24.30
C ALA A 305 17.84 -3.81 25.59
N ILE A 306 18.17 -2.52 25.65
CA ILE A 306 17.85 -1.64 26.79
C ILE A 306 16.33 -1.40 26.86
N LYS A 307 15.68 -1.09 25.73
CA LYS A 307 14.22 -0.91 25.66
C LYS A 307 13.51 -2.19 26.10
N ALA A 308 13.91 -3.36 25.58
CA ALA A 308 13.34 -4.64 25.98
C ALA A 308 13.45 -4.89 27.48
N LYS A 309 14.59 -4.54 28.09
CA LYS A 309 14.83 -4.70 29.54
C LYS A 309 13.95 -3.78 30.37
N GLU A 310 13.83 -2.48 30.02
CA GLU A 310 13.27 -1.45 30.87
C GLU A 310 11.81 -1.10 30.56
N LEU A 311 11.42 -1.08 29.27
CA LEU A 311 10.15 -0.56 28.82
C LEU A 311 9.11 -1.65 28.49
N PHE A 312 9.54 -2.88 28.22
CA PHE A 312 8.65 -4.00 27.92
C PHE A 312 8.60 -4.99 29.09
N LYS A 313 7.44 -5.15 29.70
CA LYS A 313 7.24 -5.95 30.93
C LYS A 313 6.44 -7.20 30.60
N LYS A 314 6.99 -8.36 31.00
CA LYS A 314 6.27 -9.64 30.91
C LYS A 314 4.95 -9.57 31.67
N ASP A 315 3.94 -10.26 31.17
CA ASP A 315 2.57 -10.31 31.67
C ASP A 315 1.81 -8.98 31.64
N LYS A 316 2.39 -7.96 30.98
CA LYS A 316 1.75 -6.67 30.72
C LYS A 316 1.80 -6.31 29.24
N ASP A 317 2.99 -6.17 28.67
CA ASP A 317 3.19 -5.80 27.27
C ASP A 317 3.26 -7.05 26.37
N TYR A 318 3.70 -8.18 26.91
CA TYR A 318 3.79 -9.47 26.23
C TYR A 318 3.69 -10.63 27.23
N VAL A 319 3.37 -11.82 26.70
CA VAL A 319 3.40 -13.11 27.42
C VAL A 319 4.29 -14.10 26.69
N VAL A 320 4.78 -15.11 27.41
CA VAL A 320 5.52 -16.23 26.81
C VAL A 320 4.68 -17.49 26.94
N ILE A 321 4.24 -18.05 25.83
CA ILE A 321 3.39 -19.25 25.74
C ILE A 321 4.05 -20.22 24.76
N ASP A 322 4.21 -21.48 25.17
CA ASP A 322 4.83 -22.55 24.36
C ASP A 322 6.22 -22.22 23.78
N GLY A 323 6.98 -21.36 24.48
CA GLY A 323 8.32 -20.95 24.05
C GLY A 323 8.33 -19.78 23.07
N GLU A 324 7.18 -19.16 22.79
CA GLU A 324 7.05 -17.99 21.90
C GLU A 324 6.61 -16.75 22.69
N VAL A 325 7.15 -15.59 22.27
CA VAL A 325 6.72 -14.28 22.77
C VAL A 325 5.46 -13.87 22.00
N MET A 326 4.39 -13.56 22.72
CA MET A 326 3.15 -13.05 22.14
C MET A 326 2.82 -11.67 22.72
N ILE A 327 2.46 -10.73 21.84
CA ILE A 327 2.11 -9.36 22.23
C ILE A 327 0.79 -9.36 22.99
N VAL A 328 0.69 -8.56 24.05
CA VAL A 328 -0.54 -8.24 24.74
C VAL A 328 -0.93 -6.81 24.37
N ASP A 329 -2.13 -6.66 23.87
CA ASP A 329 -2.69 -5.34 23.55
C ASP A 329 -2.85 -4.50 24.83
N GLU A 330 -2.27 -3.33 24.86
CA GLU A 330 -2.23 -2.46 26.05
C GLU A 330 -3.64 -1.99 26.48
N HIS A 331 -4.56 -1.86 25.52
CA HIS A 331 -5.91 -1.34 25.77
C HIS A 331 -6.93 -2.43 26.09
N THR A 332 -6.80 -3.59 25.44
CA THR A 332 -7.79 -4.68 25.59
C THR A 332 -7.31 -5.81 26.49
N GLY A 333 -6.02 -5.91 26.79
CA GLY A 333 -5.41 -7.03 27.52
C GLY A 333 -5.48 -8.36 26.75
N ARG A 334 -5.81 -8.35 25.46
CA ARG A 334 -5.91 -9.55 24.61
C ARG A 334 -4.55 -9.91 24.01
N ILE A 335 -4.31 -11.19 23.87
CA ILE A 335 -3.13 -11.70 23.16
C ILE A 335 -3.34 -11.53 21.67
N LEU A 336 -2.42 -10.87 21.01
CA LEU A 336 -2.39 -10.64 19.57
C LEU A 336 -1.58 -11.78 18.92
N ALA A 337 -2.24 -12.87 18.59
CA ALA A 337 -1.58 -14.02 17.95
C ALA A 337 -1.08 -13.62 16.52
N GLY A 338 0.13 -14.03 16.19
CA GLY A 338 0.74 -13.77 14.89
C GLY A 338 1.33 -12.37 14.70
N ARG A 339 1.15 -11.44 15.66
CA ARG A 339 1.79 -10.11 15.60
C ARG A 339 3.15 -10.11 16.29
N ARG A 340 4.09 -9.36 15.72
CA ARG A 340 5.44 -9.14 16.26
C ARG A 340 5.70 -7.63 16.44
N TYR A 341 6.57 -7.29 17.38
CA TYR A 341 7.08 -5.91 17.47
C TYR A 341 8.09 -5.69 16.34
N ASN A 342 8.04 -4.52 15.73
CA ASN A 342 8.90 -4.14 14.61
C ASN A 342 10.32 -3.77 15.05
N GLU A 343 11.22 -3.58 14.10
CA GLU A 343 12.57 -3.01 14.28
C GLU A 343 13.46 -3.81 15.23
N GLY A 344 13.39 -5.14 15.17
CA GLY A 344 14.19 -6.01 16.03
C GLY A 344 13.78 -6.03 17.50
N MET A 345 12.73 -5.32 17.89
CA MET A 345 12.26 -5.28 19.28
C MET A 345 11.73 -6.63 19.74
N HIS A 346 11.04 -7.38 18.87
CA HIS A 346 10.52 -8.71 19.20
C HIS A 346 11.66 -9.68 19.50
N GLN A 347 12.71 -9.67 18.67
CA GLN A 347 13.91 -10.47 18.84
C GLN A 347 14.67 -10.09 20.10
N ALA A 348 14.73 -8.79 20.43
CA ALA A 348 15.33 -8.32 21.67
C ALA A 348 14.56 -8.82 22.91
N ILE A 349 13.22 -8.94 22.82
CA ILE A 349 12.39 -9.51 23.89
C ILE A 349 12.56 -11.04 23.94
N GLU A 350 12.60 -11.74 22.80
CA GLU A 350 12.90 -13.16 22.72
C GLU A 350 14.25 -13.47 23.37
N ALA A 351 15.29 -12.69 23.04
CA ALA A 351 16.62 -12.78 23.65
C ALA A 351 16.61 -12.51 25.14
N LYS A 352 15.85 -11.52 25.60
CA LYS A 352 15.66 -11.21 27.03
C LYS A 352 15.03 -12.36 27.79
N GLU A 353 14.03 -13.02 27.23
CA GLU A 353 13.30 -14.13 27.86
C GLU A 353 14.03 -15.48 27.68
N GLY A 354 15.08 -15.53 26.84
CA GLY A 354 15.86 -16.73 26.56
C GLY A 354 15.09 -17.80 25.80
N VAL A 355 14.11 -17.39 25.01
CA VAL A 355 13.40 -18.26 24.05
C VAL A 355 14.14 -18.29 22.70
N ASP A 356 13.75 -19.16 21.79
CA ASP A 356 14.32 -19.20 20.45
C ASP A 356 14.06 -17.89 19.73
N ILE A 357 15.14 -17.26 19.26
CA ILE A 357 15.06 -15.99 18.52
C ILE A 357 14.74 -16.33 17.07
N LYS A 358 13.58 -15.91 16.61
CA LYS A 358 13.18 -16.09 15.19
C LYS A 358 13.90 -15.06 14.34
N ASP A 359 14.19 -15.44 13.09
CA ASP A 359 14.91 -14.58 12.15
C ASP A 359 14.26 -13.20 12.01
N GLU A 360 15.09 -12.19 11.81
CA GLU A 360 14.66 -10.84 11.55
C GLU A 360 14.22 -10.72 10.10
N ASN A 361 13.11 -10.04 9.87
CA ASN A 361 12.71 -9.73 8.50
C ASN A 361 13.46 -8.47 8.04
N GLN A 362 14.19 -8.61 6.94
CA GLN A 362 14.85 -7.49 6.25
C GLN A 362 13.93 -6.90 5.19
N THR A 363 13.86 -5.58 5.08
CA THR A 363 13.16 -4.91 3.98
C THR A 363 13.82 -5.26 2.64
N LEU A 364 13.05 -5.87 1.74
CA LEU A 364 13.49 -6.23 0.39
C LEU A 364 13.10 -5.16 -0.63
N ALA A 365 11.90 -4.61 -0.49
CA ALA A 365 11.40 -3.54 -1.33
C ALA A 365 10.38 -2.69 -0.56
N THR A 366 10.36 -1.39 -0.81
CA THR A 366 9.44 -0.46 -0.16
C THR A 366 9.08 0.68 -1.09
N ILE A 367 7.85 1.20 -0.96
CA ILE A 367 7.41 2.44 -1.60
C ILE A 367 6.28 3.06 -0.81
N THR A 368 6.26 4.39 -0.67
CA THR A 368 5.09 5.09 -0.12
C THR A 368 3.97 5.15 -1.14
N LEU A 369 2.71 5.12 -0.69
CA LEU A 369 1.56 5.30 -1.58
C LEU A 369 1.65 6.61 -2.38
N GLN A 370 2.19 7.67 -1.76
CA GLN A 370 2.39 8.95 -2.42
C GLN A 370 3.30 8.82 -3.64
N ASN A 371 4.44 8.15 -3.50
CA ASN A 371 5.39 7.97 -4.60
C ASN A 371 4.88 6.95 -5.62
N PHE A 372 4.19 5.90 -5.17
CA PHE A 372 3.56 4.95 -6.08
C PHE A 372 2.55 5.63 -7.03
N PHE A 373 1.61 6.42 -6.50
CA PHE A 373 0.62 7.09 -7.35
C PHE A 373 1.19 8.21 -8.23
N ARG A 374 2.38 8.72 -7.92
CA ARG A 374 3.12 9.64 -8.80
C ARG A 374 3.74 8.98 -10.02
N LEU A 375 3.83 7.67 -10.06
CA LEU A 375 4.30 6.92 -11.24
C LEU A 375 3.32 7.01 -12.41
N TYR A 376 2.04 7.23 -12.13
CA TYR A 376 1.04 7.36 -13.18
C TYR A 376 1.21 8.64 -13.96
N SER A 377 1.21 8.52 -15.30
CA SER A 377 1.25 9.67 -16.21
C SER A 377 0.06 10.60 -15.99
N LYS A 378 -1.09 10.02 -15.60
CA LYS A 378 -2.32 10.72 -15.30
C LYS A 378 -2.98 10.14 -14.05
N LEU A 379 -3.31 10.99 -13.10
CA LEU A 379 -3.98 10.62 -11.86
C LEU A 379 -5.26 11.43 -11.69
N SER A 380 -6.31 10.80 -11.24
CA SER A 380 -7.55 11.44 -10.82
C SER A 380 -8.21 10.66 -9.69
N GLY A 381 -9.21 11.23 -9.07
CA GLY A 381 -9.92 10.51 -8.02
C GLY A 381 -11.28 11.11 -7.69
N MET A 382 -12.06 10.36 -6.95
CA MET A 382 -13.40 10.78 -6.55
C MET A 382 -13.66 10.41 -5.08
N THR A 383 -14.38 11.28 -4.40
CA THR A 383 -14.86 11.07 -3.03
C THR A 383 -15.97 12.05 -2.69
N GLY A 384 -16.68 11.83 -1.58
CA GLY A 384 -17.70 12.78 -1.06
C GLY A 384 -17.14 13.93 -0.23
N THR A 385 -15.85 13.95 0.09
CA THR A 385 -15.26 14.76 1.18
C THR A 385 -13.86 15.32 0.92
N ALA A 386 -13.47 15.56 -0.35
CA ALA A 386 -12.12 15.98 -0.72
C ALA A 386 -11.76 17.44 -0.35
N MET A 387 -12.73 18.34 -0.27
CA MET A 387 -12.48 19.78 -0.07
C MET A 387 -11.78 20.11 1.24
N THR A 388 -11.93 19.30 2.27
CA THR A 388 -11.22 19.49 3.55
C THR A 388 -9.71 19.29 3.39
N GLU A 389 -9.29 18.42 2.48
CA GLU A 389 -7.89 18.02 2.23
C GLU A 389 -7.36 18.59 0.90
N ALA A 390 -8.07 19.56 0.27
CA ALA A 390 -7.70 20.11 -1.04
C ALA A 390 -6.28 20.68 -1.10
N ALA A 391 -5.78 21.23 0.01
CA ALA A 391 -4.41 21.72 0.12
C ALA A 391 -3.39 20.58 0.03
N GLU A 392 -3.66 19.44 0.66
CA GLU A 392 -2.82 18.26 0.64
C GLU A 392 -2.79 17.62 -0.75
N PHE A 393 -3.95 17.40 -1.38
CA PHE A 393 -4.03 16.92 -2.76
C PHE A 393 -3.21 17.78 -3.72
N HIS A 394 -3.28 19.10 -3.57
CA HIS A 394 -2.51 20.00 -4.42
C HIS A 394 -1.00 19.96 -4.13
N GLN A 395 -0.60 19.94 -2.87
CA GLN A 395 0.82 19.97 -2.50
C GLN A 395 1.55 18.67 -2.83
N ILE A 396 0.94 17.52 -2.51
CA ILE A 396 1.57 16.21 -2.66
C ILE A 396 1.39 15.66 -4.07
N TYR A 397 0.15 15.62 -4.57
CA TYR A 397 -0.20 14.93 -5.83
C TYR A 397 -0.40 15.88 -7.01
N LYS A 398 -0.33 17.19 -6.81
CA LYS A 398 -0.64 18.22 -7.83
C LYS A 398 -2.08 18.16 -8.34
N LEU A 399 -2.97 17.52 -7.61
CA LEU A 399 -4.38 17.38 -7.96
C LEU A 399 -5.19 18.58 -7.47
N GLY A 400 -6.00 19.14 -8.35
CA GLY A 400 -7.03 20.13 -7.99
C GLY A 400 -8.33 19.43 -7.58
N VAL A 401 -9.03 19.96 -6.60
CA VAL A 401 -10.34 19.44 -6.17
C VAL A 401 -11.47 20.28 -6.76
N VAL A 402 -12.44 19.62 -7.39
CA VAL A 402 -13.60 20.27 -8.01
C VAL A 402 -14.89 19.76 -7.34
N PRO A 403 -15.63 20.62 -6.62
CA PRO A 403 -16.91 20.23 -6.05
C PRO A 403 -17.99 20.19 -7.15
N ILE A 404 -18.49 18.99 -7.42
CA ILE A 404 -19.58 18.78 -8.38
C ILE A 404 -20.92 18.99 -7.65
N PRO A 405 -21.86 19.76 -8.23
CA PRO A 405 -23.18 19.94 -7.63
C PRO A 405 -23.95 18.62 -7.57
N THR A 406 -24.84 18.49 -6.58
CA THR A 406 -25.72 17.32 -6.46
C THR A 406 -26.83 17.37 -7.52
N ASN A 407 -27.27 16.18 -7.99
CA ASN A 407 -28.35 16.04 -8.97
C ASN A 407 -29.70 16.62 -8.43
N LYS A 408 -30.00 16.30 -7.16
CA LYS A 408 -31.13 16.89 -6.45
C LYS A 408 -30.64 17.65 -5.22
N PRO A 409 -31.35 18.74 -4.80
CA PRO A 409 -30.98 19.46 -3.58
C PRO A 409 -30.98 18.56 -2.36
N MET A 410 -29.95 18.67 -1.51
CA MET A 410 -29.88 17.96 -0.25
C MET A 410 -30.89 18.59 0.75
N VAL A 411 -31.80 17.77 1.27
CA VAL A 411 -32.84 18.16 2.23
C VAL A 411 -32.62 17.60 3.65
N ARG A 412 -31.51 16.86 3.87
CA ARG A 412 -31.15 16.32 5.20
C ARG A 412 -31.03 17.46 6.23
N MET A 413 -31.58 17.21 7.43
CA MET A 413 -31.44 18.09 8.58
C MET A 413 -30.25 17.69 9.46
N ASP A 414 -29.18 18.49 9.45
CA ASP A 414 -28.06 18.30 10.36
C ASP A 414 -28.34 19.07 11.67
N GLN A 415 -28.66 18.35 12.73
CA GLN A 415 -29.00 18.90 14.04
C GLN A 415 -27.75 19.36 14.81
N SER A 416 -27.94 20.25 15.81
CA SER A 416 -26.85 20.70 16.68
C SER A 416 -26.30 19.54 17.52
N ASP A 417 -24.98 19.57 17.79
CA ASP A 417 -24.33 18.61 18.68
C ASP A 417 -24.86 18.77 20.10
N LEU A 418 -25.07 17.64 20.80
CA LEU A 418 -25.41 17.59 22.21
C LEU A 418 -24.18 17.21 23.00
N ILE A 419 -23.76 18.03 23.97
CA ILE A 419 -22.51 17.84 24.70
C ILE A 419 -22.80 17.57 26.17
N TYR A 420 -22.41 16.40 26.63
CA TYR A 420 -22.58 15.95 28.01
C TYR A 420 -21.26 16.07 28.80
N ARG A 421 -21.39 16.11 30.13
CA ARG A 421 -20.20 16.20 30.99
C ARG A 421 -19.45 14.88 31.08
N THR A 422 -20.17 13.77 31.12
CA THR A 422 -19.62 12.42 31.26
C THR A 422 -20.00 11.53 30.09
N GLU A 423 -19.19 10.50 29.81
CA GLU A 423 -19.52 9.49 28.78
C GLU A 423 -20.75 8.69 29.15
N VAL A 424 -20.94 8.37 30.44
CA VAL A 424 -22.10 7.60 30.92
C VAL A 424 -23.39 8.33 30.56
N ALA A 425 -23.51 9.63 30.94
CA ALA A 425 -24.70 10.44 30.64
C ALA A 425 -24.92 10.57 29.13
N LYS A 426 -23.83 10.68 28.35
CA LYS A 426 -23.89 10.69 26.88
C LYS A 426 -24.53 9.40 26.34
N PHE A 427 -24.02 8.23 26.75
CA PHE A 427 -24.53 6.96 26.26
C PHE A 427 -25.97 6.67 26.74
N GLU A 428 -26.34 7.09 27.93
CA GLU A 428 -27.73 7.01 28.39
C GLU A 428 -28.66 7.81 27.47
N ALA A 429 -28.29 9.05 27.16
CA ALA A 429 -29.05 9.92 26.24
C ALA A 429 -29.10 9.37 24.81
N VAL A 430 -28.00 8.75 24.33
CA VAL A 430 -27.94 8.07 23.02
C VAL A 430 -28.94 6.92 22.98
N VAL A 431 -28.97 6.07 24.01
CA VAL A 431 -29.90 4.93 24.08
C VAL A 431 -31.36 5.41 24.15
N ASP A 432 -31.64 6.49 24.88
CA ASP A 432 -32.99 7.06 24.96
C ASP A 432 -33.46 7.63 23.62
N ASP A 433 -32.60 8.34 22.88
CA ASP A 433 -32.91 8.86 21.54
C ASP A 433 -33.12 7.73 20.52
N ILE A 434 -32.28 6.69 20.57
CA ILE A 434 -32.46 5.49 19.73
C ILE A 434 -33.80 4.83 20.01
N ALA A 435 -34.18 4.69 21.30
CA ALA A 435 -35.45 4.09 21.68
C ALA A 435 -36.64 4.90 21.15
N GLU A 436 -36.62 6.22 21.29
CA GLU A 436 -37.67 7.12 20.77
C GLU A 436 -37.85 7.03 19.26
N LYS A 437 -36.75 7.04 18.52
CA LYS A 437 -36.77 6.95 17.06
C LYS A 437 -37.18 5.57 16.57
N HIS A 438 -36.69 4.51 17.23
CA HIS A 438 -37.06 3.12 16.93
C HIS A 438 -38.56 2.86 17.15
N GLU A 439 -39.15 3.38 18.24
CA GLU A 439 -40.59 3.28 18.49
C GLU A 439 -41.43 3.94 17.38
N LYS A 440 -40.93 5.02 16.76
CA LYS A 440 -41.54 5.64 15.62
C LYS A 440 -41.38 4.86 14.32
N GLY A 441 -40.49 3.87 14.30
CA GLY A 441 -40.16 3.08 13.12
C GLY A 441 -39.13 3.73 12.20
N GLN A 442 -38.45 4.82 12.59
CA GLN A 442 -37.42 5.46 11.81
C GLN A 442 -36.14 4.60 11.83
N PRO A 443 -35.49 4.28 10.67
CA PRO A 443 -34.22 3.58 10.65
C PRO A 443 -33.07 4.43 11.22
N ILE A 444 -32.17 3.79 11.96
CA ILE A 444 -31.10 4.46 12.69
C ILE A 444 -29.76 3.81 12.35
N LEU A 445 -28.79 4.64 11.93
CA LEU A 445 -27.39 4.26 11.80
C LEU A 445 -26.57 4.98 12.88
N VAL A 446 -25.96 4.21 13.78
CA VAL A 446 -25.12 4.75 14.84
C VAL A 446 -23.64 4.56 14.47
N GLY A 447 -22.90 5.68 14.40
CA GLY A 447 -21.45 5.67 14.21
C GLY A 447 -20.71 5.75 15.55
N THR A 448 -19.80 4.82 15.80
CA THR A 448 -18.90 4.80 16.95
C THR A 448 -17.45 4.90 16.51
N THR A 449 -16.56 5.41 17.37
CA THR A 449 -15.14 5.60 17.07
C THR A 449 -14.28 4.36 17.33
N SER A 450 -14.77 3.39 18.08
CA SER A 450 -14.02 2.15 18.35
C SER A 450 -14.93 0.94 18.49
N VAL A 451 -14.35 -0.25 18.34
CA VAL A 451 -15.05 -1.54 18.55
C VAL A 451 -15.57 -1.64 19.97
N GLU A 452 -14.78 -1.24 20.97
CA GLU A 452 -15.16 -1.25 22.39
C GLU A 452 -16.42 -0.43 22.65
N LYS A 453 -16.48 0.79 22.10
CA LYS A 453 -17.65 1.68 22.25
C LYS A 453 -18.88 1.12 21.53
N SER A 454 -18.71 0.44 20.40
CA SER A 454 -19.80 -0.24 19.69
C SER A 454 -20.34 -1.43 20.49
N GLU A 455 -19.47 -2.23 21.10
CA GLU A 455 -19.86 -3.34 21.95
C GLU A 455 -20.57 -2.84 23.24
N TYR A 456 -20.04 -1.78 23.86
CA TYR A 456 -20.67 -1.15 25.01
C TYR A 456 -22.08 -0.67 24.71
N LEU A 457 -22.26 0.07 23.60
CA LEU A 457 -23.60 0.53 23.17
C LEU A 457 -24.52 -0.63 22.87
N SER A 458 -24.04 -1.66 22.18
CA SER A 458 -24.80 -2.89 21.89
C SER A 458 -25.34 -3.55 23.18
N GLN A 459 -24.51 -3.64 24.22
CA GLN A 459 -24.95 -4.16 25.52
C GLN A 459 -26.05 -3.29 26.15
N GLN A 460 -25.98 -1.97 26.04
CA GLN A 460 -27.02 -1.08 26.60
C GLN A 460 -28.35 -1.20 25.81
N LEU A 461 -28.28 -1.29 24.48
CA LEU A 461 -29.46 -1.50 23.62
C LEU A 461 -30.13 -2.86 23.91
N SER A 462 -29.34 -3.91 24.09
CA SER A 462 -29.81 -5.25 24.47
C SER A 462 -30.52 -5.24 25.81
N LYS A 463 -30.01 -4.51 26.80
CA LYS A 463 -30.70 -4.33 28.12
C LYS A 463 -32.06 -3.62 28.00
N ARG A 464 -32.20 -2.76 27.00
CA ARG A 464 -33.47 -2.06 26.68
C ARG A 464 -34.40 -2.89 25.80
N GLY A 465 -33.97 -4.06 25.33
CA GLY A 465 -34.73 -4.93 24.43
C GLY A 465 -34.83 -4.41 22.99
N ILE A 466 -33.97 -3.50 22.57
CA ILE A 466 -33.90 -2.98 21.21
C ILE A 466 -33.10 -3.94 20.33
N GLN A 467 -33.76 -4.50 19.30
CA GLN A 467 -33.09 -5.34 18.32
C GLN A 467 -32.19 -4.45 17.45
N HIS A 468 -30.95 -4.89 17.25
CA HIS A 468 -29.96 -4.15 16.48
C HIS A 468 -28.90 -5.08 15.88
N GLU A 469 -28.27 -4.65 14.81
CA GLU A 469 -27.11 -5.29 14.20
C GLU A 469 -25.84 -4.48 14.51
N VAL A 470 -24.71 -5.19 14.71
CA VAL A 470 -23.41 -4.56 14.97
C VAL A 470 -22.46 -4.90 13.82
N LEU A 471 -21.91 -3.86 13.21
CA LEU A 471 -20.92 -3.95 12.16
C LEU A 471 -19.53 -3.69 12.74
N ASN A 472 -18.66 -4.67 12.65
CA ASN A 472 -17.24 -4.52 12.97
C ASN A 472 -16.40 -5.18 11.87
N ALA A 473 -15.20 -4.69 11.64
CA ALA A 473 -14.31 -4.98 10.53
C ALA A 473 -13.87 -6.46 10.34
N LYS A 474 -14.51 -7.42 11.04
CA LYS A 474 -14.11 -8.83 11.04
C LYS A 474 -14.76 -9.68 9.93
N HIS A 475 -15.80 -9.19 9.24
CA HIS A 475 -16.57 -10.01 8.28
C HIS A 475 -17.15 -9.15 7.15
N HIS A 476 -16.35 -8.83 6.14
CA HIS A 476 -16.72 -7.92 5.03
C HIS A 476 -17.95 -8.36 4.23
N GLU A 477 -18.13 -9.65 3.91
CA GLU A 477 -19.29 -10.15 3.16
C GLU A 477 -20.59 -9.99 3.93
N ARG A 478 -20.59 -10.35 5.21
CA ARG A 478 -21.76 -10.17 6.09
C ARG A 478 -22.07 -8.70 6.32
N GLU A 479 -21.05 -7.86 6.30
CA GLU A 479 -21.16 -6.42 6.46
C GLU A 479 -21.99 -5.79 5.35
N ALA A 480 -21.73 -6.14 4.09
CA ALA A 480 -22.45 -5.60 2.94
C ALA A 480 -23.96 -5.91 3.02
N SER A 481 -24.33 -7.13 3.39
CA SER A 481 -25.73 -7.54 3.58
C SER A 481 -26.43 -6.78 4.72
N ILE A 482 -25.76 -6.56 5.86
CA ILE A 482 -26.33 -5.81 6.99
C ILE A 482 -26.53 -4.34 6.60
N VAL A 483 -25.53 -3.73 5.93
CA VAL A 483 -25.63 -2.32 5.49
C VAL A 483 -26.75 -2.13 4.47
N ALA A 484 -26.90 -3.08 3.54
CA ALA A 484 -27.99 -3.07 2.56
C ALA A 484 -29.39 -3.02 3.20
N GLN A 485 -29.53 -3.61 4.39
CA GLN A 485 -30.81 -3.64 5.14
C GLN A 485 -30.93 -2.51 6.18
N ALA A 486 -29.87 -1.71 6.39
CA ALA A 486 -29.87 -0.63 7.41
C ALA A 486 -30.91 0.49 7.17
N GLY A 487 -31.42 0.62 5.95
CA GLY A 487 -32.44 1.58 5.56
C GLY A 487 -33.89 1.10 5.76
N ARG A 488 -34.12 -0.10 6.29
CA ARG A 488 -35.46 -0.65 6.54
C ARG A 488 -36.14 -0.02 7.74
N LYS A 489 -37.45 0.02 7.71
CA LYS A 489 -38.27 0.58 8.79
C LYS A 489 -37.92 -0.03 10.14
N GLY A 490 -37.55 0.84 11.09
CA GLY A 490 -37.19 0.44 12.46
C GLY A 490 -35.88 -0.31 12.62
N ALA A 491 -35.07 -0.42 11.58
CA ALA A 491 -33.73 -1.01 11.67
C ALA A 491 -32.82 -0.14 12.57
N VAL A 492 -32.03 -0.80 13.43
CA VAL A 492 -31.00 -0.14 14.23
C VAL A 492 -29.67 -0.82 13.92
N THR A 493 -28.73 -0.06 13.36
CA THR A 493 -27.41 -0.55 12.97
C THR A 493 -26.34 0.24 13.70
N VAL A 494 -25.47 -0.43 14.45
CA VAL A 494 -24.32 0.17 15.13
C VAL A 494 -23.07 -0.18 14.33
N ALA A 495 -22.40 0.81 13.81
CA ALA A 495 -21.22 0.64 12.96
C ALA A 495 -20.01 1.35 13.54
N THR A 496 -18.82 0.72 13.46
CA THR A 496 -17.57 1.45 13.62
C THR A 496 -17.28 2.30 12.39
N ASN A 497 -16.38 3.25 12.51
CA ASN A 497 -16.10 4.35 11.59
C ASN A 497 -16.17 4.04 10.11
N MET A 498 -15.62 2.91 9.69
CA MET A 498 -15.39 2.57 8.29
C MET A 498 -16.31 1.46 7.79
N ALA A 499 -17.06 0.82 8.71
CA ALA A 499 -17.94 -0.28 8.35
C ALA A 499 -18.99 0.15 7.31
N GLY A 500 -19.13 -0.65 6.26
CA GLY A 500 -20.07 -0.40 5.16
C GLY A 500 -19.64 0.70 4.18
N ARG A 501 -18.38 1.11 4.15
CA ARG A 501 -17.87 2.03 3.13
C ARG A 501 -17.99 1.41 1.74
N GLY A 502 -18.34 2.23 0.73
CA GLY A 502 -18.58 1.74 -0.63
C GLY A 502 -19.92 1.05 -0.85
N THR A 503 -20.68 0.75 0.23
CA THR A 503 -22.03 0.18 0.12
C THR A 503 -23.10 1.25 0.33
N ASP A 504 -24.10 1.26 -0.54
CA ASP A 504 -25.20 2.24 -0.48
C ASP A 504 -26.32 1.76 0.46
N ILE A 505 -26.79 2.67 1.35
CA ILE A 505 -27.97 2.42 2.18
C ILE A 505 -29.19 2.97 1.45
N LYS A 506 -30.02 2.06 0.95
CA LYS A 506 -31.28 2.42 0.28
C LYS A 506 -32.41 2.42 1.31
N LEU A 507 -33.27 3.44 1.30
CA LEU A 507 -34.47 3.47 2.12
C LEU A 507 -35.42 2.36 1.70
N GLY A 508 -35.95 1.58 2.69
CA GLY A 508 -36.73 0.39 2.45
C GLY A 508 -35.90 -0.90 2.27
N GLY A 509 -34.56 -0.78 2.16
CA GLY A 509 -33.63 -1.90 1.97
C GLY A 509 -33.23 -2.15 0.52
N ASN A 510 -32.41 -3.18 0.28
CA ASN A 510 -31.99 -3.60 -1.06
C ASN A 510 -32.89 -4.74 -1.57
N PRO A 511 -33.58 -4.58 -2.71
CA PRO A 511 -34.48 -5.61 -3.24
C PRO A 511 -33.75 -6.87 -3.67
N GLU A 512 -32.51 -6.79 -4.16
CA GLU A 512 -31.69 -7.92 -4.57
C GLU A 512 -31.40 -8.83 -3.37
N ASP A 513 -30.86 -8.29 -2.28
CA ASP A 513 -30.59 -9.04 -1.06
C ASP A 513 -31.87 -9.68 -0.46
N LEU A 514 -33.01 -8.97 -0.52
CA LEU A 514 -34.28 -9.50 -0.04
C LEU A 514 -34.78 -10.66 -0.88
N ALA A 515 -34.63 -10.58 -2.20
CA ALA A 515 -34.98 -11.65 -3.12
C ALA A 515 -34.12 -12.89 -2.88
N GLU A 516 -32.81 -12.73 -2.76
CA GLU A 516 -31.86 -13.80 -2.44
C GLU A 516 -32.16 -14.45 -1.10
N ALA A 517 -32.40 -13.64 -0.05
CA ALA A 517 -32.75 -14.16 1.28
C ALA A 517 -34.05 -14.95 1.26
N GLU A 518 -35.05 -14.53 0.47
CA GLU A 518 -36.31 -15.28 0.28
C GLU A 518 -36.05 -16.62 -0.42
N LEU A 519 -35.21 -16.65 -1.47
CA LEU A 519 -34.89 -17.88 -2.19
C LEU A 519 -34.11 -18.86 -1.30
N ARG A 520 -33.13 -18.38 -0.54
CA ARG A 520 -32.38 -19.19 0.44
C ARG A 520 -33.31 -19.78 1.54
N GLN A 521 -34.27 -18.99 2.01
CA GLN A 521 -35.30 -19.50 2.96
C GLN A 521 -36.18 -20.59 2.36
N ARG A 522 -36.40 -20.58 1.06
CA ARG A 522 -37.11 -21.65 0.32
C ARG A 522 -36.23 -22.89 0.08
N GLY A 523 -34.94 -22.86 0.50
CA GLY A 523 -34.01 -23.97 0.34
C GLY A 523 -33.34 -24.00 -1.02
N LEU A 524 -33.43 -22.93 -1.81
CA LEU A 524 -32.67 -22.77 -3.05
C LEU A 524 -31.32 -22.12 -2.73
N ASP A 525 -30.27 -22.73 -3.23
CA ASP A 525 -28.90 -22.22 -3.13
C ASP A 525 -28.38 -21.88 -4.53
N PRO A 526 -27.74 -20.73 -4.75
CA PRO A 526 -27.26 -20.32 -6.07
C PRO A 526 -26.17 -21.24 -6.64
N GLU A 527 -25.41 -21.94 -5.79
CA GLU A 527 -24.35 -22.87 -6.22
C GLU A 527 -24.88 -24.30 -6.45
N GLU A 528 -25.81 -24.76 -5.58
CA GLU A 528 -26.35 -26.13 -5.66
C GLU A 528 -27.55 -26.25 -6.61
N HIS A 529 -28.35 -25.17 -6.83
CA HIS A 529 -29.62 -25.18 -7.55
C HIS A 529 -29.66 -24.09 -8.65
N ILE A 530 -28.61 -24.00 -9.48
CA ILE A 530 -28.39 -22.91 -10.46
C ILE A 530 -29.61 -22.66 -11.37
N GLU A 531 -30.21 -23.72 -11.95
CA GLU A 531 -31.35 -23.57 -12.89
C GLU A 531 -32.63 -23.14 -12.16
N GLU A 532 -32.91 -23.70 -10.98
CA GLU A 532 -34.09 -23.38 -10.19
C GLU A 532 -33.99 -21.96 -9.58
N TRP A 533 -32.78 -21.57 -9.17
CA TRP A 533 -32.46 -20.23 -8.71
C TRP A 533 -32.70 -19.20 -9.81
N ALA A 534 -32.10 -19.37 -10.98
CA ALA A 534 -32.25 -18.47 -12.10
C ALA A 534 -33.70 -18.32 -12.59
N ALA A 535 -34.48 -19.38 -12.50
CA ALA A 535 -35.89 -19.35 -12.86
C ALA A 535 -36.77 -18.63 -11.81
N ALA A 536 -36.43 -18.74 -10.54
CA ALA A 536 -37.20 -18.17 -9.44
C ALA A 536 -36.83 -16.70 -9.11
N LEU A 537 -35.59 -16.29 -9.41
CA LEU A 537 -35.04 -14.98 -9.07
C LEU A 537 -35.84 -13.79 -9.63
N PRO A 538 -36.30 -13.77 -10.90
CA PRO A 538 -37.05 -12.62 -11.42
C PRO A 538 -38.35 -12.35 -10.68
N ALA A 539 -39.10 -13.40 -10.32
CA ALA A 539 -40.35 -13.24 -9.58
C ALA A 539 -40.11 -12.83 -8.11
N ALA A 540 -39.05 -13.32 -7.50
CA ALA A 540 -38.66 -12.91 -6.14
C ALA A 540 -38.20 -11.45 -6.13
N LEU A 541 -37.46 -11.02 -7.15
CA LEU A 541 -36.98 -9.66 -7.28
C LEU A 541 -38.13 -8.66 -7.49
N GLU A 542 -39.07 -8.94 -8.40
CA GLU A 542 -40.24 -8.10 -8.61
C GLU A 542 -41.07 -7.90 -7.32
N LYS A 543 -41.23 -8.98 -6.55
CA LYS A 543 -41.93 -8.93 -5.26
C LYS A 543 -41.15 -8.10 -4.23
N ALA A 544 -39.81 -8.25 -4.19
CA ALA A 544 -38.96 -7.49 -3.30
C ALA A 544 -38.97 -5.99 -3.66
N GLU A 545 -38.90 -5.64 -4.96
CA GLU A 545 -38.97 -4.27 -5.42
C GLU A 545 -40.28 -3.57 -5.00
N GLN A 546 -41.43 -4.25 -5.13
CA GLN A 546 -42.71 -3.71 -4.69
C GLN A 546 -42.74 -3.49 -3.18
N ALA A 547 -42.21 -4.42 -2.39
CA ALA A 547 -42.14 -4.31 -0.94
C ALA A 547 -41.20 -3.17 -0.50
N VAL A 548 -40.01 -3.09 -1.10
CA VAL A 548 -39.05 -2.01 -0.82
C VAL A 548 -39.63 -0.65 -1.16
N LYS A 549 -40.32 -0.52 -2.28
CA LYS A 549 -40.94 0.74 -2.68
C LYS A 549 -42.00 1.22 -1.67
N ALA A 550 -42.85 0.30 -1.21
CA ALA A 550 -43.87 0.63 -0.20
C ALA A 550 -43.23 1.02 1.15
N GLU A 551 -42.21 0.27 1.59
CA GLU A 551 -41.49 0.55 2.82
C GLU A 551 -40.67 1.85 2.72
N LYS A 552 -40.09 2.18 1.55
CA LYS A 552 -39.41 3.43 1.28
C LYS A 552 -40.32 4.64 1.50
N ASP A 553 -41.54 4.64 0.94
CA ASP A 553 -42.49 5.72 1.10
C ASP A 553 -42.83 5.94 2.60
N GLU A 554 -43.02 4.88 3.37
CA GLU A 554 -43.24 4.95 4.84
C GLU A 554 -42.03 5.55 5.57
N VAL A 555 -40.80 5.13 5.22
CA VAL A 555 -39.56 5.63 5.84
C VAL A 555 -39.29 7.09 5.49
N GLU A 556 -39.60 7.51 4.25
CA GLU A 556 -39.53 8.93 3.87
C GLU A 556 -40.45 9.79 4.68
N ASP A 557 -41.72 9.36 4.92
CA ASP A 557 -42.68 10.06 5.77
C ASP A 557 -42.22 10.14 7.24
N LEU A 558 -41.42 9.19 7.73
CA LEU A 558 -40.85 9.21 9.07
C LEU A 558 -39.60 10.12 9.20
N GLY A 559 -39.13 10.72 8.09
CA GLY A 559 -37.96 11.61 8.06
C GLY A 559 -36.71 10.98 7.51
N GLY A 560 -36.79 9.75 6.92
CA GLY A 560 -35.68 9.05 6.29
C GLY A 560 -34.72 8.43 7.31
N LEU A 561 -33.49 8.12 6.88
CA LEU A 561 -32.47 7.54 7.75
C LEU A 561 -31.95 8.56 8.77
N TYR A 562 -31.99 8.21 10.05
CA TYR A 562 -31.37 8.97 11.13
C TYR A 562 -29.94 8.48 11.38
N VAL A 563 -28.96 9.39 11.24
CA VAL A 563 -27.54 9.13 11.52
C VAL A 563 -27.15 9.74 12.85
N LEU A 564 -26.72 8.90 13.79
CA LEU A 564 -26.28 9.30 15.11
C LEU A 564 -24.78 9.02 15.26
N GLY A 565 -23.98 10.07 15.54
CA GLY A 565 -22.57 9.91 15.91
C GLY A 565 -22.42 9.97 17.42
N THR A 566 -21.70 9.01 18.02
CA THR A 566 -21.45 8.97 19.47
C THR A 566 -20.27 9.84 19.90
N GLU A 567 -19.45 10.25 18.94
CA GLU A 567 -18.26 11.13 19.12
C GLU A 567 -17.94 11.87 17.83
N ARG A 568 -17.11 12.90 17.93
CA ARG A 568 -16.44 13.50 16.78
C ARG A 568 -15.15 12.74 16.49
N HIS A 569 -14.90 12.48 15.21
CA HIS A 569 -13.68 11.86 14.75
C HIS A 569 -12.52 12.86 14.73
N GLU A 570 -11.30 12.38 14.61
CA GLU A 570 -10.10 13.22 14.45
C GLU A 570 -10.18 14.13 13.21
N SER A 571 -10.83 13.66 12.15
CA SER A 571 -11.05 14.44 10.93
C SER A 571 -12.52 14.76 10.70
N ARG A 572 -12.79 16.03 10.34
CA ARG A 572 -14.14 16.50 9.92
C ARG A 572 -14.66 15.74 8.70
N ARG A 573 -13.76 15.23 7.90
CA ARG A 573 -14.04 14.43 6.73
C ARG A 573 -14.81 13.16 7.08
N ILE A 574 -14.35 12.42 8.10
CA ILE A 574 -15.00 11.19 8.58
C ILE A 574 -16.40 11.50 9.12
N ASP A 575 -16.56 12.59 9.88
CA ASP A 575 -17.88 13.06 10.32
C ASP A 575 -18.84 13.33 9.15
N ASN A 576 -18.32 13.94 8.07
CA ASN A 576 -19.10 14.22 6.87
C ASN A 576 -19.45 12.97 6.08
N GLN A 577 -18.55 11.96 6.05
CA GLN A 577 -18.84 10.65 5.45
C GLN A 577 -19.94 9.92 6.21
N LEU A 578 -19.91 9.96 7.54
CA LEU A 578 -20.95 9.37 8.38
C LEU A 578 -22.30 10.07 8.11
N ARG A 579 -22.35 11.40 8.16
CA ARG A 579 -23.58 12.15 7.80
C ARG A 579 -24.06 11.84 6.38
N GLY A 580 -23.13 11.68 5.44
CA GLY A 580 -23.40 11.39 4.03
C GLY A 580 -24.05 10.02 3.77
N ARG A 581 -24.19 9.17 4.80
CA ARG A 581 -24.98 7.94 4.71
C ARG A 581 -26.48 8.22 4.57
N SER A 582 -26.93 9.39 4.98
CA SER A 582 -28.33 9.84 4.94
C SER A 582 -28.53 11.04 4.01
N GLY A 583 -29.76 11.25 3.53
CA GLY A 583 -30.12 12.39 2.69
C GLY A 583 -29.56 12.31 1.27
N ARG A 584 -29.59 11.14 0.63
CA ARG A 584 -29.06 10.86 -0.70
C ARG A 584 -30.11 11.14 -1.78
N GLN A 585 -29.70 11.64 -2.94
CA GLN A 585 -30.56 11.89 -4.11
C GLN A 585 -31.86 12.63 -3.78
N GLY A 586 -31.82 13.54 -2.80
CA GLY A 586 -32.98 14.32 -2.37
C GLY A 586 -33.92 13.61 -1.39
N ASP A 587 -33.55 12.41 -0.91
CA ASP A 587 -34.29 11.75 0.17
C ASP A 587 -34.20 12.54 1.48
N PRO A 588 -35.23 12.53 2.33
CA PRO A 588 -35.15 13.10 3.66
C PRO A 588 -34.15 12.37 4.53
N GLY A 589 -33.70 13.02 5.58
CA GLY A 589 -32.77 12.43 6.51
C GLY A 589 -32.44 13.34 7.67
N GLU A 590 -31.88 12.80 8.71
CA GLU A 590 -31.43 13.54 9.88
C GLU A 590 -30.04 13.11 10.32
N SER A 591 -29.27 14.04 10.93
CA SER A 591 -28.05 13.67 11.64
C SER A 591 -27.87 14.43 12.93
N ARG A 592 -27.29 13.77 13.94
CA ARG A 592 -26.93 14.38 15.22
C ARG A 592 -25.70 13.73 15.81
N PHE A 593 -24.87 14.50 16.51
CA PHE A 593 -23.73 14.01 17.27
C PHE A 593 -23.95 14.21 18.77
N TYR A 594 -23.64 13.17 19.53
CA TYR A 594 -23.62 13.14 20.98
C TYR A 594 -22.17 13.10 21.45
N LEU A 595 -21.78 14.08 22.25
CA LEU A 595 -20.38 14.28 22.65
C LEU A 595 -20.27 14.32 24.16
N SER A 596 -19.11 13.98 24.69
CA SER A 596 -18.78 14.18 26.10
C SER A 596 -17.44 14.90 26.26
N LEU A 597 -17.20 15.47 27.45
CA LEU A 597 -15.90 16.05 27.78
C LEU A 597 -14.82 14.97 28.01
N GLY A 598 -15.25 13.72 28.21
CA GLY A 598 -14.38 12.55 28.33
C GLY A 598 -13.90 11.98 27.01
N ASP A 599 -14.53 12.36 25.89
CA ASP A 599 -14.17 11.86 24.56
C ASP A 599 -12.70 12.20 24.22
N ASP A 600 -12.01 11.29 23.51
CA ASP A 600 -10.57 11.38 23.25
C ASP A 600 -10.15 12.70 22.61
N LEU A 601 -10.88 13.15 21.60
CA LEU A 601 -10.62 14.44 20.96
C LEU A 601 -10.71 15.61 21.94
N MET A 602 -11.67 15.56 22.86
CA MET A 602 -11.87 16.62 23.87
C MET A 602 -10.77 16.58 24.93
N ARG A 603 -10.31 15.38 25.33
CA ARG A 603 -9.24 15.18 26.31
C ARG A 603 -7.90 15.66 25.80
N LEU A 604 -7.57 15.42 24.53
CA LEU A 604 -6.32 15.82 23.90
C LEU A 604 -6.23 17.33 23.67
N PHE A 605 -7.33 18.00 23.36
CA PHE A 605 -7.36 19.40 22.93
C PHE A 605 -8.20 20.34 23.83
N LYS A 606 -7.68 20.65 25.04
CA LYS A 606 -8.21 21.74 25.93
C LYS A 606 -9.54 21.47 26.66
N ALA A 607 -9.87 20.24 27.00
CA ALA A 607 -11.01 19.93 27.89
C ALA A 607 -11.03 20.77 29.18
N GLN A 608 -9.87 21.12 29.73
CA GLN A 608 -9.75 21.94 30.95
C GLN A 608 -10.41 23.32 30.87
N MET A 609 -10.47 23.94 29.69
CA MET A 609 -11.12 25.25 29.55
C MET A 609 -12.65 25.07 29.53
N VAL A 610 -13.14 24.05 28.85
CA VAL A 610 -14.58 23.73 28.77
C VAL A 610 -15.07 23.21 30.12
N GLU A 611 -14.29 22.35 30.77
CA GLU A 611 -14.57 21.83 32.11
C GLU A 611 -14.65 22.94 33.16
N ARG A 612 -13.78 23.95 33.13
CA ARG A 612 -13.87 25.14 33.98
C ARG A 612 -15.15 25.94 33.75
N VAL A 613 -15.55 26.12 32.49
CA VAL A 613 -16.78 26.81 32.15
C VAL A 613 -18.01 26.04 32.65
N MET A 614 -18.01 24.70 32.54
CA MET A 614 -19.10 23.85 33.00
C MET A 614 -19.18 23.77 34.52
N SER A 615 -18.05 23.65 35.20
CA SER A 615 -18.03 23.64 36.66
C SER A 615 -18.48 24.99 37.25
N MET A 616 -18.14 26.10 36.60
CA MET A 616 -18.66 27.43 36.95
C MET A 616 -20.15 27.58 36.74
N ALA A 617 -20.73 26.91 35.75
CA ALA A 617 -22.16 27.00 35.42
C ALA A 617 -23.04 26.03 36.24
N ASN A 618 -22.45 25.11 37.03
CA ASN A 618 -23.12 24.14 37.89
C ASN A 618 -24.21 23.31 37.16
N VAL A 619 -23.89 22.91 35.89
CA VAL A 619 -24.80 22.12 35.03
C VAL A 619 -24.82 20.66 35.50
N PRO A 620 -26.00 20.06 35.71
CA PRO A 620 -26.13 18.64 36.02
C PRO A 620 -25.54 17.74 34.87
N ASP A 621 -25.07 16.54 35.19
CA ASP A 621 -24.41 15.65 34.23
C ASP A 621 -25.31 15.16 33.11
N ASP A 622 -26.62 15.06 33.38
CA ASP A 622 -27.68 14.59 32.49
C ASP A 622 -28.26 15.67 31.55
N VAL A 623 -27.86 16.92 31.75
CA VAL A 623 -28.36 18.05 30.93
C VAL A 623 -27.36 18.37 29.79
N PRO A 624 -27.75 18.22 28.53
CA PRO A 624 -26.87 18.55 27.40
C PRO A 624 -26.65 20.06 27.28
N ILE A 625 -25.46 20.41 26.82
CA ILE A 625 -25.10 21.79 26.52
C ILE A 625 -25.14 21.99 25.01
N GLU A 626 -25.99 22.90 24.58
CA GLU A 626 -25.96 23.45 23.22
C GLU A 626 -25.27 24.83 23.23
N ASN A 627 -23.98 24.87 22.95
CA ASN A 627 -23.24 26.12 22.95
C ASN A 627 -22.35 26.26 21.72
N LYS A 628 -22.60 27.26 20.91
CA LYS A 628 -21.84 27.58 19.69
C LYS A 628 -20.33 27.80 19.94
N MET A 629 -19.92 28.17 21.16
CA MET A 629 -18.51 28.32 21.51
C MET A 629 -17.84 26.96 21.65
N VAL A 630 -18.51 25.97 22.24
CA VAL A 630 -17.98 24.61 22.39
C VAL A 630 -17.90 23.92 21.03
N THR A 631 -18.93 24.02 20.19
CA THR A 631 -18.89 23.51 18.82
C THR A 631 -17.73 24.08 18.00
N ARG A 632 -17.45 25.40 18.16
CA ARG A 632 -16.28 26.04 17.51
C ARG A 632 -14.95 25.54 18.08
N ALA A 633 -14.87 25.30 19.40
CA ALA A 633 -13.67 24.76 20.02
C ALA A 633 -13.36 23.34 19.50
N ILE A 634 -14.38 22.49 19.36
CA ILE A 634 -14.27 21.15 18.78
C ILE A 634 -13.78 21.22 17.32
N ALA A 635 -14.42 22.06 16.49
CA ALA A 635 -13.99 22.26 15.10
C ALA A 635 -12.53 22.76 15.00
N SER A 636 -12.09 23.59 15.95
CA SER A 636 -10.70 24.06 16.02
C SER A 636 -9.75 22.93 16.44
N ALA A 637 -10.18 22.06 17.35
CA ALA A 637 -9.41 20.89 17.76
C ALA A 637 -9.22 19.93 16.58
N GLN A 638 -10.29 19.57 15.89
CA GLN A 638 -10.20 18.75 14.68
C GLN A 638 -9.25 19.34 13.64
N SER A 639 -9.35 20.67 13.38
CA SER A 639 -8.42 21.32 12.44
C SER A 639 -6.96 21.26 12.89
N GLN A 640 -6.69 21.25 14.19
CA GLN A 640 -5.31 21.10 14.69
C GLN A 640 -4.79 19.67 14.51
N VAL A 641 -5.63 18.66 14.76
CA VAL A 641 -5.30 17.25 14.50
C VAL A 641 -5.06 17.01 13.01
N GLU A 642 -5.98 17.47 12.16
CA GLU A 642 -5.83 17.39 10.69
C GLU A 642 -4.50 18.02 10.24
N GLN A 643 -4.15 19.19 10.76
CA GLN A 643 -2.88 19.84 10.44
C GLN A 643 -1.66 19.05 10.93
N GLN A 644 -1.73 18.50 12.15
CA GLN A 644 -0.64 17.69 12.70
C GLN A 644 -0.45 16.41 11.89
N ASN A 645 -1.54 15.72 11.55
CA ASN A 645 -1.48 14.52 10.72
C ASN A 645 -0.92 14.82 9.32
N PHE A 646 -1.30 15.95 8.73
CA PHE A 646 -0.74 16.42 7.46
C PHE A 646 0.78 16.65 7.53
N GLU A 647 1.26 17.34 8.57
CA GLU A 647 2.71 17.56 8.73
C GLU A 647 3.46 16.24 8.97
N THR A 648 2.86 15.27 9.66
CA THR A 648 3.44 13.92 9.82
C THR A 648 3.58 13.22 8.47
N ARG A 649 2.50 13.14 7.66
CA ARG A 649 2.54 12.54 6.32
C ARG A 649 3.55 13.24 5.40
N LYS A 650 3.61 14.56 5.47
CA LYS A 650 4.57 15.35 4.70
C LYS A 650 6.02 15.09 5.12
N ASN A 651 6.27 14.85 6.41
CA ASN A 651 7.61 14.50 6.87
C ASN A 651 7.99 13.09 6.39
N VAL A 652 7.11 12.10 6.50
CA VAL A 652 7.36 10.76 5.95
C VAL A 652 7.73 10.87 4.47
N LEU A 653 6.97 11.62 3.68
CA LEU A 653 7.24 11.80 2.26
C LEU A 653 8.60 12.48 1.99
N LYS A 654 9.02 13.46 2.80
CA LYS A 654 10.32 14.15 2.61
C LYS A 654 11.52 13.22 2.78
N TYR A 655 11.43 12.28 3.72
CA TYR A 655 12.47 11.28 3.91
C TYR A 655 12.42 10.23 2.79
N ASP A 656 11.23 9.72 2.45
CA ASP A 656 11.08 8.76 1.35
C ASP A 656 11.43 9.36 -0.04
N GLU A 657 11.33 10.68 -0.23
CA GLU A 657 11.75 11.34 -1.48
C GLU A 657 13.23 11.14 -1.79
N VAL A 658 14.07 11.00 -0.76
CA VAL A 658 15.51 10.69 -0.94
C VAL A 658 15.66 9.27 -1.49
N LEU A 659 15.02 8.30 -0.83
CA LEU A 659 14.98 6.91 -1.29
C LEU A 659 14.30 6.78 -2.66
N ASN A 660 13.28 7.58 -2.93
CA ASN A 660 12.56 7.50 -4.21
C ASN A 660 13.45 7.84 -5.40
N ARG A 661 14.28 8.87 -5.28
CA ARG A 661 15.25 9.23 -6.35
C ARG A 661 16.27 8.13 -6.58
N GLN A 662 16.75 7.50 -5.52
CA GLN A 662 17.66 6.37 -5.58
C GLN A 662 16.97 5.15 -6.20
N ARG A 663 15.73 4.88 -5.80
CA ARG A 663 14.87 3.80 -6.33
C ARG A 663 14.64 3.95 -7.84
N GLU A 664 14.35 5.16 -8.31
CA GLU A 664 14.16 5.43 -9.74
C GLU A 664 15.41 5.07 -10.56
N VAL A 665 16.60 5.37 -10.05
CA VAL A 665 17.87 5.00 -10.71
C VAL A 665 18.03 3.47 -10.71
N ILE A 666 17.94 2.84 -9.56
CA ILE A 666 18.17 1.39 -9.42
C ILE A 666 17.14 0.56 -10.19
N TYR A 667 15.86 0.90 -10.09
CA TYR A 667 14.81 0.18 -10.81
C TYR A 667 14.87 0.44 -12.32
N GLY A 668 15.32 1.62 -12.73
CA GLY A 668 15.59 1.95 -14.14
C GLY A 668 16.72 1.09 -14.72
N GLU A 669 17.86 1.00 -14.02
CA GLU A 669 18.97 0.13 -14.41
C GLU A 669 18.52 -1.34 -14.47
N ARG A 670 17.86 -1.80 -13.43
CA ARG A 670 17.35 -3.17 -13.34
C ARG A 670 16.42 -3.50 -14.50
N ARG A 671 15.53 -2.60 -14.84
CA ARG A 671 14.57 -2.77 -15.94
C ARG A 671 15.28 -2.91 -17.28
N ARG A 672 16.28 -2.09 -17.57
CA ARG A 672 17.10 -2.20 -18.81
C ARG A 672 17.78 -3.55 -18.92
N VAL A 673 18.36 -4.03 -17.83
CA VAL A 673 19.00 -5.37 -17.78
C VAL A 673 17.97 -6.48 -18.06
N LEU A 674 16.75 -6.40 -17.47
CA LEU A 674 15.68 -7.37 -17.69
C LEU A 674 15.14 -7.33 -19.13
N GLU A 675 15.03 -6.16 -19.75
CA GLU A 675 14.55 -5.98 -21.14
C GLU A 675 15.55 -6.47 -22.19
N GLY A 676 16.74 -6.89 -21.73
CA GLY A 676 17.73 -7.54 -22.58
C GLY A 676 18.63 -6.54 -23.32
N GLU A 677 18.83 -5.34 -22.78
CA GLU A 677 19.82 -4.40 -23.27
C GLU A 677 21.20 -5.08 -23.29
N ASP A 678 21.98 -4.80 -24.33
CA ASP A 678 23.35 -5.31 -24.42
C ASP A 678 24.23 -4.61 -23.39
N LEU A 679 24.67 -5.35 -22.39
CA LEU A 679 25.46 -4.81 -21.28
C LEU A 679 26.96 -4.69 -21.59
N HIS A 680 27.42 -5.12 -22.79
CA HIS A 680 28.83 -5.16 -23.14
C HIS A 680 29.52 -3.81 -22.92
N GLU A 681 28.99 -2.72 -23.48
CA GLU A 681 29.54 -1.39 -23.30
C GLU A 681 29.49 -0.93 -21.84
N GLN A 682 28.40 -1.24 -21.12
CA GLN A 682 28.26 -0.89 -19.72
C GLN A 682 29.26 -1.60 -18.82
N ILE A 683 29.52 -2.89 -19.08
CA ILE A 683 30.55 -3.65 -18.36
C ILE A 683 31.95 -3.11 -18.64
N GLN A 684 32.23 -2.70 -19.88
CA GLN A 684 33.50 -2.04 -20.18
C GLN A 684 33.67 -0.76 -19.37
N HIS A 685 32.63 0.07 -19.26
CA HIS A 685 32.67 1.27 -18.41
C HIS A 685 32.84 0.90 -16.91
N PHE A 686 32.22 -0.18 -16.44
CA PHE A 686 32.43 -0.63 -15.05
C PHE A 686 33.88 -1.02 -14.79
N MET A 687 34.53 -1.72 -15.74
CA MET A 687 35.95 -2.05 -15.65
C MET A 687 36.79 -0.77 -15.60
N ASP A 688 36.58 0.17 -16.52
CA ASP A 688 37.33 1.42 -16.59
C ASP A 688 37.20 2.24 -15.31
N ASP A 689 35.95 2.45 -14.84
CA ASP A 689 35.68 3.24 -13.65
C ASP A 689 36.29 2.59 -12.37
N THR A 690 36.25 1.26 -12.28
CA THR A 690 36.82 0.53 -11.14
C THR A 690 38.36 0.64 -11.13
N ILE A 691 39.01 0.52 -12.29
CA ILE A 691 40.45 0.69 -12.41
C ILE A 691 40.85 2.11 -12.04
N ASP A 692 40.15 3.13 -12.59
CA ASP A 692 40.42 4.54 -12.28
C ASP A 692 40.27 4.82 -10.76
N ALA A 693 39.23 4.27 -10.13
CA ALA A 693 39.02 4.43 -8.69
C ALA A 693 40.17 3.80 -7.85
N TYR A 694 40.62 2.60 -8.20
CA TYR A 694 41.73 1.95 -7.50
C TYR A 694 43.05 2.70 -7.68
N VAL A 695 43.36 3.11 -8.90
CA VAL A 695 44.57 3.89 -9.20
C VAL A 695 44.49 5.22 -8.45
N ALA A 696 43.39 5.93 -8.54
CA ALA A 696 43.24 7.23 -7.87
C ALA A 696 43.39 7.11 -6.34
N ALA A 697 42.87 6.03 -5.73
CA ALA A 697 42.98 5.83 -4.28
C ALA A 697 44.45 5.66 -3.81
N GLU A 698 45.27 4.96 -4.57
CA GLU A 698 46.64 4.67 -4.17
C GLU A 698 47.65 5.71 -4.67
N THR A 699 47.27 6.56 -5.64
CA THR A 699 48.11 7.63 -6.21
C THR A 699 47.70 9.05 -5.80
N ALA A 700 46.70 9.20 -4.90
CA ALA A 700 46.12 10.48 -4.47
C ALA A 700 47.14 11.41 -3.80
N GLU A 701 48.09 10.85 -3.08
CA GLU A 701 49.12 11.60 -2.35
C GLU A 701 50.53 11.08 -2.64
N GLY A 702 51.50 11.94 -2.61
CA GLY A 702 52.91 11.59 -2.77
C GLY A 702 53.39 11.61 -4.20
N PHE A 703 54.68 11.16 -4.39
CA PHE A 703 55.31 10.98 -5.68
C PHE A 703 55.30 9.51 -6.08
N PRO A 704 55.57 9.14 -7.36
CA PRO A 704 55.52 7.74 -7.79
C PRO A 704 56.37 6.78 -6.96
N GLU A 705 57.48 7.26 -6.36
CA GLU A 705 58.31 6.47 -5.47
C GLU A 705 57.65 6.14 -4.12
N ASP A 706 56.69 6.97 -3.69
CA ASP A 706 55.95 6.82 -2.41
C ASP A 706 54.68 5.96 -2.55
N TRP A 707 54.20 5.69 -3.77
CA TRP A 707 52.98 4.94 -4.00
C TRP A 707 53.13 3.45 -3.61
N ASP A 708 52.13 2.88 -2.94
CA ASP A 708 52.10 1.47 -2.62
C ASP A 708 51.57 0.60 -3.76
N LEU A 709 52.44 0.38 -4.78
CA LEU A 709 52.08 -0.43 -5.94
C LEU A 709 51.87 -1.93 -5.59
N GLU A 710 52.45 -2.44 -4.53
CA GLU A 710 52.20 -3.85 -4.12
C GLU A 710 50.76 -4.01 -3.64
N ARG A 711 50.25 -3.05 -2.87
CA ARG A 711 48.88 -2.98 -2.43
C ARG A 711 47.91 -2.82 -3.61
N LEU A 712 48.21 -1.94 -4.53
CA LEU A 712 47.42 -1.72 -5.74
C LEU A 712 47.35 -2.99 -6.61
N TRP A 713 48.42 -3.68 -6.83
CA TRP A 713 48.43 -4.96 -7.55
C TRP A 713 47.74 -6.07 -6.77
N GLY A 714 47.79 -6.02 -5.45
CA GLY A 714 47.00 -6.90 -4.58
C GLY A 714 45.52 -6.78 -4.83
N ALA A 715 45.03 -5.53 -4.95
CA ALA A 715 43.64 -5.23 -5.29
C ALA A 715 43.27 -5.70 -6.71
N PHE A 716 44.11 -5.42 -7.71
CA PHE A 716 43.88 -5.92 -9.08
C PHE A 716 43.80 -7.44 -9.16
N ARG A 717 44.66 -8.17 -8.45
CA ARG A 717 44.62 -9.66 -8.42
C ARG A 717 43.34 -10.21 -7.78
N GLN A 718 42.73 -9.48 -6.89
CA GLN A 718 41.41 -9.87 -6.34
C GLN A 718 40.27 -9.59 -7.33
N LEU A 719 40.39 -8.57 -8.14
CA LEU A 719 39.39 -8.16 -9.10
C LEU A 719 39.39 -9.07 -10.34
N TYR A 720 40.56 -9.28 -10.98
CA TYR A 720 40.69 -10.03 -12.20
C TYR A 720 42.12 -10.70 -12.33
N PRO A 721 42.32 -11.66 -13.23
CA PRO A 721 43.61 -12.28 -13.44
C PRO A 721 44.60 -11.36 -14.18
N VAL A 722 45.06 -10.29 -13.50
CA VAL A 722 46.01 -9.30 -14.04
C VAL A 722 47.28 -9.95 -14.52
N LYS A 723 47.72 -9.59 -15.73
CA LYS A 723 48.93 -10.12 -16.35
C LYS A 723 50.09 -9.12 -16.40
N VAL A 724 49.78 -7.88 -16.47
CA VAL A 724 50.78 -6.80 -16.45
C VAL A 724 51.41 -6.72 -15.07
N THR A 725 52.75 -6.69 -15.04
CA THR A 725 53.51 -6.61 -13.79
C THR A 725 53.97 -5.16 -13.52
N VAL A 726 54.31 -4.85 -12.25
CA VAL A 726 54.87 -3.55 -11.89
C VAL A 726 56.18 -3.28 -12.60
N GLU A 727 57.02 -4.31 -12.72
CA GLU A 727 58.33 -4.25 -13.35
C GLU A 727 58.23 -3.91 -14.84
N GLU A 728 57.25 -4.48 -15.56
CA GLU A 728 56.99 -4.18 -16.95
C GLU A 728 56.56 -2.70 -17.18
N LEU A 729 55.75 -2.14 -16.26
CA LEU A 729 55.34 -0.72 -16.33
C LEU A 729 56.51 0.20 -15.98
N GLU A 730 57.33 -0.15 -14.99
CA GLU A 730 58.52 0.63 -14.64
C GLU A 730 59.51 0.65 -15.80
N GLU A 731 59.73 -0.49 -16.51
CA GLU A 731 60.57 -0.57 -17.67
C GLU A 731 60.03 0.27 -18.85
N ALA A 732 58.72 0.26 -19.08
CA ALA A 732 58.05 1.03 -20.12
C ALA A 732 58.05 2.57 -19.86
N ALA A 733 57.96 2.95 -18.58
CA ALA A 733 58.05 4.36 -18.16
C ALA A 733 59.50 4.87 -18.05
N GLY A 734 60.46 3.94 -18.15
CA GLY A 734 61.89 4.24 -18.01
C GLY A 734 62.44 3.99 -16.60
N ASP A 735 61.75 4.35 -15.61
CA ASP A 735 61.94 4.00 -14.17
C ASP A 735 60.69 4.30 -13.37
N ARG A 736 60.67 4.01 -12.05
CA ARG A 736 59.54 4.25 -11.16
C ARG A 736 59.15 5.72 -11.09
N ALA A 737 60.12 6.64 -11.17
CA ALA A 737 59.85 8.08 -11.16
C ALA A 737 59.12 8.58 -12.41
N GLY A 738 59.18 7.84 -13.51
CA GLY A 738 58.46 8.12 -14.74
C GLY A 738 57.01 7.64 -14.79
N LEU A 739 56.58 6.89 -13.80
CA LEU A 739 55.18 6.45 -13.73
C LEU A 739 54.22 7.60 -13.46
N THR A 740 53.08 7.61 -14.13
CA THR A 740 51.97 8.53 -13.86
C THR A 740 50.70 7.71 -13.58
N ALA A 741 49.78 8.29 -12.84
CA ALA A 741 48.50 7.64 -12.56
C ALA A 741 47.73 7.29 -13.84
N GLU A 742 47.75 8.22 -14.84
CA GLU A 742 47.13 7.98 -16.14
C GLU A 742 47.79 6.82 -16.88
N PHE A 743 49.13 6.70 -16.88
CA PHE A 743 49.83 5.64 -17.56
C PHE A 743 49.53 4.26 -16.94
N ILE A 744 49.50 4.18 -15.60
CA ILE A 744 49.08 2.96 -14.88
C ILE A 744 47.64 2.61 -15.24
N SER A 745 46.72 3.57 -15.17
CA SER A 745 45.29 3.36 -15.46
C SER A 745 45.09 2.85 -16.89
N GLU A 746 45.68 3.52 -17.91
CA GLU A 746 45.58 3.14 -19.33
C GLU A 746 46.09 1.73 -19.57
N SER A 747 47.26 1.40 -19.00
CA SER A 747 47.90 0.10 -19.18
C SER A 747 47.09 -1.06 -18.54
N ILE A 748 46.50 -0.82 -17.37
CA ILE A 748 45.68 -1.79 -16.68
C ILE A 748 44.28 -1.93 -17.33
N LYS A 749 43.70 -0.83 -17.86
CA LYS A 749 42.48 -0.88 -18.67
C LYS A 749 42.69 -1.72 -19.94
N GLU A 750 43.80 -1.58 -20.62
CA GLU A 750 44.11 -2.40 -21.79
C GLU A 750 44.23 -3.88 -21.43
N ASP A 751 44.86 -4.21 -20.30
CA ASP A 751 44.99 -5.60 -19.83
C ASP A 751 43.63 -6.18 -19.44
N ILE A 752 42.79 -5.47 -18.64
CA ILE A 752 41.50 -6.01 -18.19
C ILE A 752 40.57 -6.24 -19.39
N HIS A 753 40.56 -5.35 -20.39
CA HIS A 753 39.79 -5.56 -21.62
C HIS A 753 40.28 -6.80 -22.40
N GLN A 754 41.58 -7.00 -22.54
CA GLN A 754 42.13 -8.22 -23.16
C GLN A 754 41.75 -9.49 -22.40
N GLN A 755 41.76 -9.47 -21.08
CA GLN A 755 41.33 -10.62 -20.27
C GLN A 755 39.82 -10.87 -20.42
N TYR A 756 39.02 -9.83 -20.52
CA TYR A 756 37.58 -9.93 -20.75
C TYR A 756 37.29 -10.57 -22.14
N GLU A 757 37.92 -10.08 -23.22
CA GLU A 757 37.81 -10.68 -24.56
C GLU A 757 38.25 -12.16 -24.58
N ALA A 758 39.32 -12.47 -23.85
CA ALA A 758 39.80 -13.87 -23.72
C ALA A 758 38.76 -14.75 -23.01
N ARG A 759 38.08 -14.22 -22.00
CA ARG A 759 37.02 -14.96 -21.28
C ARG A 759 35.79 -15.12 -22.16
N GLU A 760 35.37 -14.08 -22.90
CA GLU A 760 34.30 -14.17 -23.86
C GLU A 760 34.60 -15.19 -24.96
N GLY A 761 35.84 -15.24 -25.44
CA GLY A 761 36.27 -16.24 -26.40
C GLY A 761 36.22 -17.69 -25.88
N GLN A 762 36.38 -17.90 -24.55
CA GLN A 762 36.28 -19.21 -23.90
C GLN A 762 34.83 -19.68 -23.70
N LEU A 763 33.93 -18.76 -23.27
CA LEU A 763 32.55 -19.07 -22.93
C LEU A 763 31.62 -18.99 -24.16
N GLY A 764 31.94 -18.14 -25.12
CA GLY A 764 31.08 -17.74 -26.22
C GLY A 764 30.21 -16.53 -25.86
N SER A 765 29.94 -15.68 -26.85
CA SER A 765 29.28 -14.37 -26.62
C SER A 765 27.87 -14.51 -26.01
N GLU A 766 27.10 -15.52 -26.41
CA GLU A 766 25.75 -15.72 -25.89
C GLU A 766 25.74 -16.05 -24.38
N ILE A 767 26.63 -16.95 -23.95
CA ILE A 767 26.79 -17.31 -22.55
C ILE A 767 27.34 -16.13 -21.75
N MET A 768 28.27 -15.35 -22.34
CA MET A 768 28.84 -14.19 -21.68
C MET A 768 27.77 -13.11 -21.43
N ARG A 769 26.92 -12.80 -22.41
CA ARG A 769 25.78 -11.83 -22.24
C ARG A 769 24.81 -12.29 -21.14
N GLU A 770 24.50 -13.59 -21.06
CA GLU A 770 23.64 -14.12 -20.00
C GLU A 770 24.32 -14.09 -18.62
N LEU A 771 25.63 -14.34 -18.56
CA LEU A 771 26.41 -14.23 -17.32
C LEU A 771 26.44 -12.80 -16.82
N GLU A 772 26.71 -11.82 -17.68
CA GLU A 772 26.67 -10.39 -17.35
C GLU A 772 25.33 -9.98 -16.76
N ARG A 773 24.24 -10.36 -17.41
CA ARG A 773 22.88 -10.06 -16.94
C ARG A 773 22.65 -10.60 -15.54
N ARG A 774 22.96 -11.87 -15.31
CA ARG A 774 22.76 -12.51 -13.99
C ARG A 774 23.65 -11.91 -12.91
N VAL A 775 24.90 -11.64 -13.24
CA VAL A 775 25.84 -11.03 -12.29
C VAL A 775 25.37 -9.64 -11.90
N VAL A 776 25.06 -8.79 -12.86
CA VAL A 776 24.62 -7.40 -12.59
C VAL A 776 23.34 -7.40 -11.77
N LEU A 777 22.32 -8.20 -12.13
CA LEU A 777 21.07 -8.32 -11.36
C LEU A 777 21.33 -8.81 -9.93
N SER A 778 22.15 -9.85 -9.74
CA SER A 778 22.42 -10.40 -8.43
C SER A 778 23.13 -9.40 -7.52
N VAL A 779 24.16 -8.73 -8.05
CA VAL A 779 24.91 -7.72 -7.29
C VAL A 779 24.06 -6.52 -6.96
N LEU A 780 23.29 -6.02 -7.96
CA LEU A 780 22.42 -4.87 -7.81
C LEU A 780 21.34 -5.13 -6.74
N ASP A 781 20.66 -6.29 -6.80
CA ASP A 781 19.61 -6.62 -5.83
C ASP A 781 20.15 -6.79 -4.41
N ARG A 782 21.35 -7.37 -4.26
CA ARG A 782 21.98 -7.53 -2.96
C ARG A 782 22.42 -6.19 -2.38
N LYS A 783 23.13 -5.37 -3.16
CA LYS A 783 23.61 -4.05 -2.73
C LYS A 783 22.45 -3.09 -2.43
N TRP A 784 21.37 -3.16 -3.21
CA TRP A 784 20.19 -2.35 -2.96
C TRP A 784 19.49 -2.72 -1.64
N ARG A 785 19.38 -4.00 -1.32
CA ARG A 785 18.82 -4.46 -0.03
C ARG A 785 19.70 -4.04 1.14
N GLU A 786 21.02 -4.19 1.02
CA GLU A 786 21.96 -3.70 2.04
C GLU A 786 21.80 -2.19 2.25
N HIS A 787 21.69 -1.42 1.17
CA HIS A 787 21.52 0.03 1.22
C HIS A 787 20.17 0.44 1.84
N LEU A 788 19.05 -0.23 1.53
CA LEU A 788 17.77 0.03 2.19
C LEU A 788 17.89 -0.13 3.71
N TYR A 789 18.53 -1.20 4.15
CA TYR A 789 18.76 -1.45 5.56
C TYR A 789 19.63 -0.35 6.21
N GLU A 790 20.70 0.06 5.56
CA GLU A 790 21.56 1.15 6.05
C GLU A 790 20.83 2.50 6.10
N MET A 791 19.97 2.78 5.12
CA MET A 791 19.17 4.00 5.09
C MET A 791 18.10 4.02 6.19
N ASP A 792 17.50 2.87 6.54
CA ASP A 792 16.59 2.76 7.68
C ASP A 792 17.31 3.10 8.99
N TYR A 793 18.52 2.57 9.20
CA TYR A 793 19.36 2.94 10.36
C TYR A 793 19.75 4.41 10.39
N LEU A 794 20.09 4.97 9.23
CA LEU A 794 20.41 6.39 9.13
C LEU A 794 19.20 7.22 9.55
N GLN A 795 18.00 6.84 9.11
CA GLN A 795 16.75 7.54 9.43
C GLN A 795 16.46 7.52 10.93
N GLU A 796 16.64 6.37 11.61
CA GLU A 796 16.46 6.27 13.05
C GLU A 796 17.42 7.17 13.84
N GLY A 797 18.71 7.22 13.41
CA GLY A 797 19.76 7.97 14.08
C GLY A 797 19.78 9.47 13.77
N ILE A 798 19.18 9.89 12.64
CA ILE A 798 19.37 11.24 12.09
C ILE A 798 18.81 12.36 12.99
N GLY A 799 17.79 12.06 13.79
CA GLY A 799 17.19 12.99 14.73
C GLY A 799 18.19 13.54 15.76
N LEU A 800 19.23 12.80 16.09
CA LEU A 800 20.29 13.21 17.00
C LEU A 800 21.14 14.35 16.44
N ARG A 801 21.18 14.53 15.09
CA ARG A 801 21.90 15.64 14.45
C ARG A 801 21.32 17.01 14.82
N ALA A 802 20.04 17.06 15.24
CA ALA A 802 19.41 18.29 15.74
C ALA A 802 20.09 18.83 17.01
N MET A 803 20.70 17.98 17.84
CA MET A 803 21.47 18.40 19.02
C MET A 803 22.71 19.22 18.63
N ALA A 804 23.30 18.96 17.47
CA ALA A 804 24.40 19.73 16.88
C ALA A 804 23.93 20.94 16.08
N GLN A 805 22.66 21.36 16.19
CA GLN A 805 22.04 22.48 15.47
C GLN A 805 22.03 22.29 13.94
N LYS A 806 22.10 21.06 13.46
CA LYS A 806 21.96 20.71 12.05
C LYS A 806 20.51 20.31 11.72
N ASP A 807 20.08 20.60 10.50
CA ASP A 807 18.77 20.15 10.03
C ASP A 807 18.85 18.64 9.72
N PRO A 808 18.08 17.78 10.43
CA PRO A 808 18.14 16.34 10.23
C PRO A 808 17.85 15.91 8.79
N LEU A 809 16.94 16.59 8.10
CA LEU A 809 16.59 16.24 6.72
C LEU A 809 17.75 16.54 5.75
N VAL A 810 18.43 17.66 5.94
CA VAL A 810 19.59 18.03 5.10
C VAL A 810 20.75 17.06 5.31
N GLU A 811 21.00 16.69 6.56
CA GLU A 811 22.03 15.69 6.86
C GLU A 811 21.66 14.32 6.32
N TYR A 812 20.39 13.90 6.43
CA TYR A 812 19.90 12.66 5.84
C TYR A 812 20.08 12.63 4.32
N GLN A 813 19.77 13.72 3.63
CA GLN A 813 19.98 13.84 2.19
C GLN A 813 21.46 13.71 1.81
N ARG A 814 22.35 14.36 2.58
CA ARG A 814 23.79 14.33 2.31
C ARG A 814 24.39 12.95 2.58
N GLU A 815 24.20 12.44 3.79
CA GLU A 815 24.74 11.13 4.19
C GLU A 815 24.16 10.01 3.31
N GLY A 816 22.85 10.05 2.99
CA GLY A 816 22.23 9.10 2.09
C GLY A 816 22.72 9.18 0.65
N PHE A 817 23.13 10.37 0.16
CA PHE A 817 23.76 10.50 -1.14
C PHE A 817 25.17 9.90 -1.17
N ASP A 818 25.95 10.14 -0.12
CA ASP A 818 27.30 9.57 0.01
C ASP A 818 27.23 8.03 0.07
N MET A 819 26.31 7.47 0.84
CA MET A 819 26.09 6.03 0.93
C MET A 819 25.64 5.43 -0.41
N PHE A 820 24.73 6.10 -1.11
CA PHE A 820 24.26 5.68 -2.44
C PHE A 820 25.39 5.68 -3.47
N THR A 821 26.24 6.67 -3.45
CA THR A 821 27.41 6.76 -4.34
C THR A 821 28.37 5.60 -4.07
N ALA A 822 28.66 5.32 -2.81
CA ALA A 822 29.50 4.19 -2.42
C ALA A 822 28.89 2.84 -2.82
N MET A 823 27.57 2.69 -2.70
CA MET A 823 26.85 1.50 -3.18
C MET A 823 27.00 1.32 -4.70
N MET A 824 26.84 2.40 -5.49
CA MET A 824 26.97 2.35 -6.96
C MET A 824 28.40 1.96 -7.40
N GLU A 825 29.42 2.48 -6.72
CA GLU A 825 30.81 2.08 -6.94
C GLU A 825 31.02 0.60 -6.57
N GLY A 826 30.48 0.16 -5.45
CA GLY A 826 30.51 -1.24 -5.04
C GLY A 826 29.80 -2.20 -6.01
N ILE A 827 28.72 -1.75 -6.67
CA ILE A 827 28.03 -2.54 -7.71
C ILE A 827 28.98 -2.76 -8.91
N LYS A 828 29.68 -1.72 -9.35
CA LYS A 828 30.63 -1.82 -10.47
C LYS A 828 31.78 -2.79 -10.13
N GLU A 829 32.42 -2.58 -9.00
CA GLU A 829 33.55 -3.37 -8.52
C GLU A 829 33.20 -4.85 -8.39
N GLU A 830 32.12 -5.17 -7.69
CA GLU A 830 31.72 -6.54 -7.46
C GLU A 830 31.21 -7.22 -8.74
N SER A 831 30.53 -6.50 -9.62
CA SER A 831 30.11 -7.05 -10.92
C SER A 831 31.30 -7.47 -11.75
N VAL A 832 32.33 -6.62 -11.84
CA VAL A 832 33.59 -6.96 -12.53
C VAL A 832 34.28 -8.15 -11.87
N GLY A 833 34.40 -8.12 -10.54
CA GLY A 833 35.02 -9.23 -9.78
C GLY A 833 34.34 -10.57 -10.02
N TYR A 834 33.02 -10.62 -9.99
CA TYR A 834 32.26 -11.86 -10.25
C TYR A 834 32.40 -12.32 -11.70
N LEU A 835 32.37 -11.43 -12.67
CA LEU A 835 32.54 -11.79 -14.08
C LEU A 835 33.86 -12.55 -14.34
N PHE A 836 34.94 -12.20 -13.66
CA PHE A 836 36.23 -12.86 -13.82
C PHE A 836 36.41 -14.10 -12.92
N ASN A 837 35.91 -14.10 -11.70
CA ASN A 837 36.21 -15.11 -10.69
C ASN A 837 35.20 -16.26 -10.59
N LEU A 838 33.99 -16.13 -11.17
CA LEU A 838 32.99 -17.19 -11.11
C LEU A 838 33.34 -18.39 -12.00
N GLU A 839 33.23 -19.59 -11.46
CA GLU A 839 33.27 -20.84 -12.22
C GLU A 839 31.89 -21.09 -12.85
N VAL A 840 31.83 -21.03 -14.18
CA VAL A 840 30.60 -21.23 -14.94
C VAL A 840 30.46 -22.68 -15.36
N GLN A 841 29.36 -23.33 -14.95
CA GLN A 841 28.98 -24.66 -15.45
C GLN A 841 27.80 -24.49 -16.41
N VAL A 842 27.97 -24.93 -17.65
CA VAL A 842 26.92 -24.86 -18.68
C VAL A 842 26.25 -26.23 -18.76
N GLU A 843 24.99 -26.32 -18.29
CA GLU A 843 24.15 -27.50 -18.52
C GLU A 843 23.32 -27.27 -19.80
N GLN A 844 23.57 -28.10 -20.80
CA GLN A 844 22.67 -28.15 -21.97
C GLN A 844 21.43 -28.96 -21.59
N GLN A 845 20.28 -28.34 -21.47
CA GLN A 845 19.01 -29.06 -21.38
C GLN A 845 18.75 -29.77 -22.72
N VAL A 846 18.93 -31.05 -22.76
CA VAL A 846 18.40 -31.89 -23.83
C VAL A 846 16.94 -32.12 -23.49
N GLU A 847 16.01 -31.44 -24.17
CA GLU A 847 14.59 -31.81 -24.09
C GLU A 847 14.45 -33.28 -24.53
N GLU A 848 14.22 -34.17 -23.58
CA GLU A 848 13.73 -35.51 -23.89
C GLU A 848 12.29 -35.39 -24.40
N VAL A 849 12.12 -35.42 -25.70
CA VAL A 849 10.80 -35.54 -26.32
C VAL A 849 10.25 -36.92 -25.89
N PRO A 850 9.06 -36.98 -25.24
CA PRO A 850 8.45 -38.25 -24.86
C PRO A 850 8.25 -39.14 -26.09
N VAL A 851 8.75 -40.35 -26.06
CA VAL A 851 8.75 -41.36 -27.15
C VAL A 851 7.35 -41.79 -27.56
N GLU A 852 6.28 -41.38 -26.85
CA GLU A 852 4.91 -41.74 -27.14
C GLU A 852 4.27 -40.94 -28.30
N ALA A 853 4.93 -39.93 -28.86
CA ALA A 853 4.40 -39.21 -30.02
C ALA A 853 4.88 -39.71 -31.39
N ALA A 854 5.78 -40.72 -31.43
CA ALA A 854 6.42 -41.17 -32.66
C ALA A 854 5.68 -42.35 -33.39
N GLU A 855 4.59 -42.91 -32.83
CA GLU A 855 3.91 -44.09 -33.42
C GLU A 855 2.64 -43.73 -34.26
N GLN A 856 2.35 -42.47 -34.53
CA GLN A 856 1.14 -42.10 -35.33
C GLN A 856 1.40 -41.27 -36.57
N VAL A 857 2.54 -41.39 -37.21
CA VAL A 857 2.67 -40.82 -38.59
C VAL A 857 2.97 -41.92 -39.55
N GLY A 858 1.91 -42.30 -40.29
CA GLY A 858 1.97 -43.26 -41.38
C GLY A 858 2.79 -42.74 -42.57
N GLU A 859 3.32 -43.68 -43.34
CA GLU A 859 4.12 -43.54 -44.55
C GLU A 859 3.55 -42.52 -45.54
N GLY A 860 4.34 -41.52 -45.92
CA GLY A 860 4.12 -40.69 -47.10
C GLY A 860 4.35 -39.21 -46.94
N ALA A 861 5.60 -38.77 -46.84
CA ALA A 861 6.06 -37.46 -47.34
C ALA A 861 7.60 -37.42 -47.32
N GLU A 862 8.20 -37.69 -48.45
CA GLU A 862 9.53 -37.20 -48.79
C GLU A 862 9.44 -35.70 -49.02
N ASP A 863 10.46 -34.92 -48.55
CA ASP A 863 10.60 -33.46 -48.61
C ASP A 863 9.90 -32.64 -47.53
N ALA A 864 10.37 -32.75 -46.27
CA ALA A 864 10.25 -31.70 -45.29
C ALA A 864 11.66 -31.39 -44.69
N VAL A 865 12.11 -30.19 -44.94
CA VAL A 865 13.28 -29.58 -44.28
C VAL A 865 13.06 -29.65 -42.77
N PRO A 866 14.03 -30.13 -41.95
CA PRO A 866 13.84 -30.16 -40.52
C PRO A 866 13.73 -28.71 -40.02
N ALA A 867 12.59 -28.36 -39.41
CA ALA A 867 12.46 -27.17 -38.61
C ALA A 867 13.51 -27.22 -37.49
N GLN A 868 14.36 -26.24 -37.42
CA GLN A 868 15.27 -26.06 -36.34
C GLN A 868 14.41 -25.96 -35.04
N ALA A 869 14.52 -27.00 -34.22
CA ALA A 869 14.03 -26.94 -32.86
C ALA A 869 14.72 -25.74 -32.19
N GLY A 870 13.96 -24.81 -31.60
CA GLY A 870 14.51 -23.68 -30.88
C GLY A 870 15.45 -24.20 -29.80
N ALA A 871 16.70 -23.79 -29.87
CA ALA A 871 17.68 -24.11 -28.84
C ALA A 871 17.16 -23.52 -27.52
N GLY A 872 16.89 -24.35 -26.52
CA GLY A 872 16.60 -23.91 -25.16
C GLY A 872 17.75 -23.04 -24.67
N ARG A 873 17.43 -21.95 -24.00
CA ARG A 873 18.44 -21.05 -23.42
C ARG A 873 19.37 -21.86 -22.50
N PRO A 874 20.69 -21.68 -22.57
CA PRO A 874 21.61 -22.39 -21.70
C PRO A 874 21.38 -22.01 -20.23
N GLU A 875 21.16 -22.98 -19.37
CA GLU A 875 21.05 -22.75 -17.93
C GLU A 875 22.45 -22.63 -17.34
N ILE A 876 22.77 -21.43 -16.84
CA ILE A 876 24.05 -21.13 -16.20
C ILE A 876 23.90 -21.42 -14.71
N ARG A 877 24.71 -22.32 -14.16
CA ARG A 877 24.86 -22.52 -12.72
C ARG A 877 26.23 -22.04 -12.28
N ALA A 878 26.22 -21.08 -11.36
CA ALA A 878 27.45 -20.60 -10.74
C ALA A 878 27.23 -20.48 -9.23
N LYS A 879 28.16 -20.98 -8.45
CA LYS A 879 28.11 -20.93 -6.99
C LYS A 879 28.14 -19.45 -6.55
N GLY A 880 27.09 -18.95 -5.94
CA GLY A 880 26.94 -17.55 -5.51
C GLY A 880 26.03 -16.70 -6.39
N LEU A 881 25.45 -17.26 -7.47
CA LEU A 881 24.42 -16.64 -8.31
C LEU A 881 23.07 -17.38 -8.19
N ASP A 882 22.84 -18.08 -7.09
CA ASP A 882 21.57 -18.76 -6.88
C ASP A 882 20.45 -17.73 -6.78
N VAL A 883 19.38 -17.94 -7.55
CA VAL A 883 18.15 -17.16 -7.45
C VAL A 883 17.64 -17.29 -6.02
N PRO A 884 17.44 -16.21 -5.27
CA PRO A 884 16.92 -16.30 -3.92
C PRO A 884 15.59 -17.05 -3.92
N GLN A 885 15.48 -18.11 -3.14
CA GLN A 885 14.19 -18.80 -3.00
C GLN A 885 13.24 -17.85 -2.32
N ARG A 886 12.11 -17.51 -2.99
CA ARG A 886 11.06 -16.61 -2.49
C ARG A 886 10.21 -17.29 -1.40
N ARG A 887 10.84 -17.92 -0.42
CA ARG A 887 10.14 -18.54 0.71
C ARG A 887 10.00 -17.50 1.82
N ASP A 888 8.84 -17.47 2.45
CA ASP A 888 8.54 -16.68 3.66
C ASP A 888 8.60 -15.15 3.45
N LEU A 889 7.94 -14.63 2.41
CA LEU A 889 7.78 -13.18 2.23
C LEU A 889 6.65 -12.63 3.09
N HIS A 890 6.94 -11.54 3.81
CA HIS A 890 5.98 -10.76 4.58
C HIS A 890 5.60 -9.48 3.84
N PHE A 891 4.31 -9.21 3.77
CA PHE A 891 3.75 -8.02 3.14
C PHE A 891 3.14 -7.13 4.21
N SER A 892 3.60 -5.90 4.32
CA SER A 892 3.07 -4.90 5.26
C SER A 892 2.44 -3.75 4.49
N ALA A 893 1.18 -3.46 4.80
CA ALA A 893 0.41 -2.37 4.22
C ALA A 893 -0.36 -1.61 5.31
N PRO A 894 -0.70 -0.33 5.08
CA PRO A 894 -1.57 0.42 5.99
C PRO A 894 -2.97 -0.21 6.07
N THR A 895 -3.59 -0.18 7.27
CA THR A 895 -4.98 -0.62 7.43
C THR A 895 -5.96 0.42 6.90
N VAL A 896 -7.08 -0.05 6.36
CA VAL A 896 -8.20 0.78 5.89
C VAL A 896 -8.85 1.59 7.04
N ASP A 897 -8.63 1.22 8.29
CA ASP A 897 -9.34 1.74 9.47
C ASP A 897 -8.91 3.15 9.90
N GLY A 898 -7.88 3.73 9.29
CA GLY A 898 -7.40 5.09 9.60
C GLY A 898 -6.75 5.25 10.98
N GLU A 899 -6.67 4.19 11.79
CA GLU A 899 -6.07 4.19 13.13
C GLU A 899 -4.53 4.01 13.12
N GLY A 900 -3.90 3.99 11.93
CA GLY A 900 -2.45 3.81 11.79
C GLY A 900 -1.99 2.36 12.04
N GLY A 901 -2.89 1.39 11.93
CA GLY A 901 -2.56 -0.02 11.96
C GLY A 901 -1.84 -0.47 10.69
N ILE A 902 -1.10 -1.57 10.78
CA ILE A 902 -0.44 -2.24 9.66
C ILE A 902 -1.12 -3.60 9.48
N VAL A 903 -1.51 -3.91 8.23
CA VAL A 903 -1.92 -5.27 7.86
C VAL A 903 -0.67 -6.02 7.45
N GLU A 904 -0.39 -7.12 8.12
CA GLU A 904 0.67 -8.04 7.77
C GLU A 904 0.07 -9.30 7.14
N ARG A 905 0.68 -9.76 6.08
CA ARG A 905 0.26 -10.97 5.38
C ARG A 905 1.49 -11.79 5.02
N ASP A 906 1.47 -13.05 5.41
CA ASP A 906 2.44 -14.05 5.01
C ASP A 906 1.96 -14.73 3.72
N LEU A 907 2.80 -14.81 2.70
CA LEU A 907 2.58 -15.73 1.59
C LEU A 907 3.32 -17.02 1.94
N GLU A 908 2.58 -18.03 2.38
CA GLU A 908 3.05 -19.41 2.31
C GLU A 908 3.20 -19.77 0.81
N ASP A 909 4.32 -20.43 0.48
CA ASP A 909 4.67 -20.85 -0.88
C ASP A 909 3.53 -21.69 -1.50
N ASP A 910 2.74 -21.11 -2.38
CA ASP A 910 1.84 -21.84 -3.27
C ASP A 910 2.64 -22.56 -4.35
N GLY A 911 3.51 -23.46 -3.93
CA GLY A 911 3.86 -24.61 -4.76
C GLY A 911 2.56 -25.35 -5.08
N PRO A 912 2.43 -26.00 -6.25
CA PRO A 912 1.16 -26.61 -6.65
C PRO A 912 0.68 -27.48 -5.49
N VAL A 913 -0.41 -27.06 -4.86
CA VAL A 913 -1.09 -27.82 -3.82
C VAL A 913 -1.50 -29.12 -4.48
N ARG A 914 -0.67 -30.14 -4.35
CA ARG A 914 -1.12 -31.50 -4.54
C ARG A 914 -2.19 -31.70 -3.46
N SER A 915 -3.44 -31.53 -3.87
CA SER A 915 -4.54 -31.82 -2.99
C SER A 915 -4.30 -33.25 -2.50
N GLU A 916 -4.14 -33.43 -1.18
CA GLU A 916 -4.09 -34.77 -0.56
C GLU A 916 -5.33 -35.62 -0.88
N SER A 917 -6.28 -35.04 -1.62
CA SER A 917 -7.49 -35.71 -2.09
C SER A 917 -7.34 -36.50 -3.38
N ASP A 918 -6.33 -36.30 -4.19
CA ASP A 918 -6.21 -36.98 -5.50
C ASP A 918 -5.62 -38.39 -5.46
N GLY A 919 -5.17 -38.83 -4.27
CA GLY A 919 -4.71 -40.21 -4.03
C GLY A 919 -5.70 -41.11 -3.26
N LEU A 920 -6.77 -40.58 -2.73
CA LEU A 920 -7.67 -41.35 -1.85
C LEU A 920 -8.86 -41.92 -2.65
N THR A 921 -9.03 -43.22 -2.54
CA THR A 921 -10.22 -43.89 -3.10
C THR A 921 -11.51 -43.46 -2.40
N ARG A 922 -12.64 -43.57 -3.08
CA ARG A 922 -13.97 -43.20 -2.52
C ARG A 922 -14.30 -43.93 -1.20
N ALA A 923 -13.64 -45.06 -0.92
CA ALA A 923 -13.79 -45.83 0.32
C ALA A 923 -12.99 -45.20 1.48
N GLU A 924 -11.84 -44.62 1.21
CA GLU A 924 -10.98 -43.94 2.18
C GLU A 924 -11.54 -42.61 2.63
N ARG A 925 -12.14 -41.85 1.70
CA ARG A 925 -12.87 -40.58 2.02
C ARG A 925 -14.06 -40.85 2.96
N ARG A 926 -14.77 -42.01 2.80
CA ARG A 926 -15.84 -42.45 3.71
C ARG A 926 -15.31 -42.86 5.09
N LYS A 927 -14.07 -43.36 5.22
CA LYS A 927 -13.45 -43.70 6.50
C LYS A 927 -13.04 -42.46 7.30
N GLN A 928 -12.47 -41.45 6.67
CA GLN A 928 -12.10 -40.17 7.31
C GLN A 928 -13.35 -39.43 7.81
N ALA A 929 -14.40 -39.35 7.04
CA ALA A 929 -15.68 -38.75 7.46
C ALA A 929 -16.36 -39.47 8.64
N LYS A 930 -16.11 -40.78 8.86
CA LYS A 930 -16.61 -41.55 10.01
C LYS A 930 -15.72 -41.46 11.25
N GLY A 931 -14.40 -41.20 11.08
CA GLY A 931 -13.44 -41.04 12.18
C GLY A 931 -13.63 -39.75 12.98
N GLY A 932 -14.06 -38.66 12.32
CA GLY A 932 -14.31 -37.36 12.94
C GLY A 932 -15.54 -37.30 13.88
N ARG A 933 -16.49 -38.22 13.74
CA ARG A 933 -17.70 -38.26 14.59
C ARG A 933 -17.54 -39.04 15.91
N ARG A 934 -16.41 -39.71 16.19
CA ARG A 934 -16.15 -40.46 17.41
C ARG A 934 -15.27 -39.76 18.45
N ARG A 935 -14.85 -38.50 18.22
CA ARG A 935 -14.11 -37.69 19.20
C ARG A 935 -14.90 -36.53 19.81
N LYS A 936 -16.22 -36.48 19.60
CA LYS A 936 -17.13 -35.58 20.32
C LYS A 936 -18.27 -36.44 20.93
N LYS A 937 -17.96 -37.16 22.00
CA LYS A 937 -18.86 -37.60 23.06
C LYS A 937 -18.04 -37.74 24.33
#